data_54b33d5ff5e6348b6f5e80c2daf49b34
#
_entry.id   54b33d5ff5e6348b6f5e80c2daf49b34
#
_cell.length_a   1.000
_cell.length_b   1.000
_cell.length_c   1.000
_cell.angle_alpha   90.00
_cell.angle_beta   90.00
_cell.angle_gamma   90.00
#
_symmetry.space_group_name_H-M   'P 1'
#
loop_
_entity.id
_entity.type
_entity.pdbx_description
1 polymer ?
#
loop_
_entity_poly.entity_id
_entity_poly.type
_entity_poly.pdbx_seq_one_letter_code
_entity_poly.pdbx_strand_id
1 'polypeptide(L)'
;MAASDMVPAIGGAPLGLTSLDDIALDDSPAIEIEIEDPEGLRVGIDGVEIDLMPGTEMDEGIAFDANLAEHLSEGELQKIASELTELIEADITSRKDWVETYVKGLEVLGMKYEERTEPWTGACGVFSTLLTEAAVRFQSETIIETFPAAGPVKTEIVGAVDRLKEEAANRVRDDMNWRLTEQMPEYRTEHERMLFNLGLAGCAFKKVYFDTSKDRQVAMFIPAEDIILPYGCSGVRNAERATHLMRKTENDIKRLQVAGFYREVDLGEPQSFFSDIEKKKAEDQGYTLTEDNRYQLFETAVEFDLPGFESEDGIALPYIITIDRGTNNVLSIYRNWREDDERKQKRDHFVQYDYVTGFGAYGIGYIHLIGGYARAGTSIIRQLVDAGTLSNLPGGLKTRGLRIKGDDTPIQPGEFRDVDIPSGAVRDNIMPLPYKEPSQVLAGLLDKITLEARRLGSIADMQVSDMSANSPVGTTLALLERQLKTMSAVQARVHYSMKQEFKLLKEIIRENTPAEYAYTPVKGDRQTKQADYDMVDVIPVSDPNSATMAQRIMQYQAIIQLAQGAPQIYDLPQLHRQMIEVLGVKNAEKLVPIDEDMKPRDPISENMSFLTGKPAKAFLTQDHDAHIATHMSMLQDPMVMGQLGQTPMAQQIQAAIMAHIAEHVAFQYRAQVQERLGATLPAPDQQLPELVEVELSKLVAQASQQLMTIHKGQAAQQQAQQQMQDPIIQMQQQELQIKAQEAQIKAQKVQGDLAIKQAELQLKAQEAGKQEDPAMLAQRHQQEMMAMQRKHEQEMAAARQRMTMEAQQHQQNMYTKSQEQQLGLTYKQKEHQQKLDQQRALAAAKIEQMKNQPKPTAKPSGRKGD
;
A
#
# COMPACT_ATOMS: atom_id res chain seq x y z
N MET A 1 3.39 -34.39 29.34
CA MET A 1 4.51 -35.22 28.88
C MET A 1 5.56 -34.30 28.40
N ALA A 2 6.71 -34.37 29.01
CA ALA A 2 7.84 -33.48 28.91
C ALA A 2 8.34 -33.30 27.46
N ALA A 3 8.60 -32.09 27.07
CA ALA A 3 9.57 -31.79 26.02
C ALA A 3 10.67 -30.98 26.69
N SER A 4 11.73 -31.66 27.01
CA SER A 4 13.01 -31.12 27.41
C SER A 4 13.90 -30.94 26.19
N ASP A 5 14.69 -29.89 26.20
CA ASP A 5 16.00 -29.77 25.59
C ASP A 5 16.13 -29.71 24.06
N MET A 6 16.29 -28.48 23.56
CA MET A 6 17.27 -28.25 22.49
C MET A 6 17.85 -26.85 22.62
N VAL A 7 18.98 -26.76 23.32
CA VAL A 7 19.91 -25.64 23.22
C VAL A 7 20.88 -26.00 22.09
N PRO A 8 21.10 -25.19 21.07
CA PRO A 8 22.17 -25.41 20.10
C PRO A 8 23.52 -25.07 20.74
N ALA A 9 24.39 -26.06 20.87
CA ALA A 9 25.77 -25.87 21.28
C ALA A 9 26.55 -25.10 20.21
N ILE A 10 27.01 -23.93 20.55
CA ILE A 10 28.03 -23.20 19.78
C ILE A 10 29.37 -23.85 20.10
N GLY A 11 29.91 -24.58 19.12
CA GLY A 11 31.26 -25.15 19.18
C GLY A 11 32.32 -24.04 19.06
N GLY A 12 32.79 -23.54 20.18
CA GLY A 12 34.04 -22.77 20.23
C GLY A 12 35.24 -23.70 20.35
N ALA A 13 36.25 -23.51 19.50
CA ALA A 13 37.53 -24.20 19.59
C ALA A 13 38.21 -23.91 20.95
N PRO A 14 38.90 -24.88 21.56
CA PRO A 14 39.56 -24.65 22.83
C PRO A 14 40.81 -23.78 22.65
N LEU A 15 40.78 -22.60 23.23
CA LEU A 15 41.98 -21.83 23.48
C LEU A 15 42.76 -22.55 24.57
N GLY A 16 44.00 -22.90 24.24
CA GLY A 16 44.88 -23.60 25.14
C GLY A 16 45.15 -22.79 26.44
N LEU A 17 44.86 -23.44 27.56
CA LEU A 17 45.33 -23.00 28.88
C LEU A 17 46.83 -23.03 28.91
N THR A 18 47.49 -21.89 28.81
CA THR A 18 48.84 -21.68 29.27
C THR A 18 48.83 -21.55 30.79
N SER A 19 49.73 -22.27 31.42
CA SER A 19 49.84 -22.35 32.89
C SER A 19 50.07 -20.98 33.51
N LEU A 20 49.51 -20.79 34.71
CA LEU A 20 49.55 -19.58 35.53
C LEU A 20 50.96 -19.25 36.12
N ASP A 21 52.03 -19.95 35.68
CA ASP A 21 53.37 -19.81 36.29
C ASP A 21 54.31 -18.84 35.60
N ASP A 22 53.87 -18.17 34.50
CA ASP A 22 54.73 -17.26 33.73
C ASP A 22 54.29 -15.78 33.78
N ILE A 23 53.52 -15.35 34.78
CA ILE A 23 53.28 -13.92 34.96
C ILE A 23 54.27 -13.40 35.97
N ALA A 24 55.38 -12.84 35.46
CA ALA A 24 56.28 -12.00 36.26
C ALA A 24 55.47 -10.79 36.76
N LEU A 25 55.49 -10.61 38.09
CA LEU A 25 55.00 -9.39 38.72
C LEU A 25 55.88 -8.23 38.25
N ASP A 26 55.37 -7.44 37.33
CA ASP A 26 55.95 -6.17 36.95
C ASP A 26 55.59 -5.15 38.04
N ASP A 27 56.64 -4.50 38.58
CA ASP A 27 56.48 -3.41 39.53
C ASP A 27 55.86 -2.19 38.87
N SER A 28 54.53 -2.23 38.63
CA SER A 28 53.77 -1.07 38.24
C SER A 28 53.42 -0.25 39.49
N PRO A 29 53.53 1.08 39.44
CA PRO A 29 53.21 1.93 40.59
C PRO A 29 51.76 1.73 41.01
N ALA A 30 51.53 1.60 42.30
CA ALA A 30 50.22 1.53 42.89
C ALA A 30 49.38 2.73 42.42
N ILE A 31 48.24 2.43 41.80
CA ILE A 31 47.28 3.46 41.44
C ILE A 31 46.62 3.89 42.75
N GLU A 32 46.90 5.10 43.19
CA GLU A 32 46.18 5.75 44.30
C GLU A 32 44.83 6.19 43.74
N ILE A 33 43.77 5.51 44.13
CA ILE A 33 42.40 5.89 43.78
C ILE A 33 41.89 6.82 44.87
N GLU A 34 41.74 8.11 44.52
CA GLU A 34 41.12 9.11 45.39
C GLU A 34 39.59 8.94 45.26
N ILE A 35 38.92 8.52 46.32
CA ILE A 35 37.44 8.34 46.32
C ILE A 35 36.83 9.70 46.66
N GLU A 36 36.24 10.35 45.65
CA GLU A 36 35.57 11.64 45.78
C GLU A 36 34.20 11.53 46.45
N ASP A 37 33.53 10.34 46.39
CA ASP A 37 32.20 10.14 46.93
C ASP A 37 32.13 8.99 47.95
N PRO A 38 31.86 9.28 49.24
CA PRO A 38 31.78 8.28 50.28
C PRO A 38 30.54 7.39 50.23
N GLU A 39 29.51 7.70 49.41
CA GLU A 39 28.26 6.92 49.28
C GLU A 39 28.47 5.64 48.40
N GLY A 40 29.54 5.59 47.58
CA GLY A 40 29.91 4.41 46.78
C GLY A 40 30.64 3.30 47.53
N LEU A 41 30.77 3.39 48.85
CA LEU A 41 31.54 2.46 49.66
C LEU A 41 30.64 1.49 50.40
N ARG A 42 30.60 0.22 49.98
CA ARG A 42 29.80 -0.85 50.68
C ARG A 42 30.76 -1.77 51.45
N VAL A 43 30.55 -1.91 52.71
CA VAL A 43 31.31 -2.82 53.58
C VAL A 43 30.51 -4.09 53.82
N GLY A 44 30.85 -5.17 53.12
CA GLY A 44 30.26 -6.50 53.34
C GLY A 44 31.10 -7.39 54.27
N ILE A 45 30.58 -8.58 54.57
CA ILE A 45 31.24 -9.55 55.46
C ILE A 45 32.53 -10.08 54.80
N ASP A 46 32.64 -10.07 53.47
CA ASP A 46 33.74 -10.62 52.72
C ASP A 46 34.74 -9.56 52.16
N GLY A 47 34.55 -8.26 52.50
CA GLY A 47 35.45 -7.19 52.07
C GLY A 47 34.76 -5.87 51.82
N VAL A 48 35.52 -4.90 51.34
CA VAL A 48 35.02 -3.57 50.92
C VAL A 48 34.80 -3.60 49.42
N GLU A 49 33.58 -3.41 49.01
CA GLU A 49 33.22 -3.26 47.61
C GLU A 49 33.15 -1.76 47.27
N ILE A 50 33.91 -1.32 46.33
CA ILE A 50 33.97 0.08 45.91
C ILE A 50 33.14 0.20 44.62
N ASP A 51 32.06 0.91 44.71
CA ASP A 51 31.28 1.27 43.57
C ASP A 51 31.86 2.50 42.88
N LEU A 52 32.46 2.32 41.72
CA LEU A 52 33.16 3.37 40.99
C LEU A 52 32.22 4.34 40.23
N MET A 53 30.90 4.03 40.18
CA MET A 53 29.88 4.89 39.60
C MET A 53 28.56 4.81 40.40
N PRO A 54 28.45 5.45 41.56
CA PRO A 54 27.21 5.48 42.31
C PRO A 54 26.13 6.26 41.50
N GLY A 55 25.14 5.56 41.00
CA GLY A 55 23.97 6.16 40.29
C GLY A 55 23.62 5.57 38.91
N THR A 56 24.50 4.71 38.35
CA THR A 56 24.24 4.10 37.03
C THR A 56 23.93 2.60 37.10
N GLU A 57 23.86 1.99 38.28
CA GLU A 57 23.95 0.53 38.43
C GLU A 57 22.67 -0.29 38.30
N MET A 58 21.50 0.30 38.21
CA MET A 58 20.29 -0.54 38.06
C MET A 58 20.11 -1.10 36.65
N ASP A 59 20.73 -0.54 35.61
CA ASP A 59 20.56 -0.98 34.23
C ASP A 59 21.59 -2.05 33.80
N GLU A 60 22.75 -2.16 34.47
CA GLU A 60 23.77 -3.19 34.23
C GLU A 60 23.31 -4.55 34.76
N GLY A 61 22.72 -5.38 33.91
CA GLY A 61 22.32 -6.76 34.21
C GLY A 61 20.84 -7.06 34.05
N ILE A 62 19.98 -6.05 33.85
CA ILE A 62 18.55 -6.26 33.60
C ILE A 62 18.34 -6.43 32.10
N ALA A 63 17.68 -7.53 31.70
CA ALA A 63 17.37 -7.75 30.29
C ALA A 63 16.54 -6.59 29.73
N PHE A 64 16.83 -6.21 28.47
CA PHE A 64 16.18 -5.05 27.82
C PHE A 64 14.66 -5.14 27.84
N ASP A 65 14.10 -6.33 27.69
CA ASP A 65 12.69 -6.68 27.66
C ASP A 65 12.10 -7.04 29.03
N ALA A 66 12.87 -6.88 30.13
CA ALA A 66 12.40 -7.16 31.47
C ALA A 66 11.34 -6.14 31.94
N ASN A 67 10.44 -6.61 32.81
CA ASN A 67 9.49 -5.74 33.47
C ASN A 67 10.18 -4.94 34.58
N LEU A 68 10.48 -3.66 34.35
CA LEU A 68 11.16 -2.78 35.30
C LEU A 68 10.39 -2.58 36.61
N ALA A 69 9.08 -2.81 36.62
CA ALA A 69 8.26 -2.70 37.82
C ALA A 69 8.62 -3.75 38.90
N GLU A 70 9.35 -4.81 38.57
CA GLU A 70 9.84 -5.81 39.53
C GLU A 70 11.11 -5.34 40.26
N HIS A 71 11.79 -4.35 39.71
CA HIS A 71 13.04 -3.83 40.27
C HIS A 71 12.88 -2.53 41.06
N LEU A 72 11.67 -1.95 41.07
CA LEU A 72 11.35 -0.72 41.79
C LEU A 72 10.69 -1.03 43.12
N SER A 73 10.88 -0.14 44.12
CA SER A 73 10.22 -0.28 45.42
C SER A 73 8.72 0.02 45.31
N GLU A 74 7.90 -0.59 46.17
CA GLU A 74 6.46 -0.32 46.23
C GLU A 74 6.11 1.16 46.46
N GLY A 75 6.96 1.90 47.16
CA GLY A 75 6.75 3.33 47.39
C GLY A 75 6.96 4.18 46.14
N GLU A 76 7.90 3.80 45.29
CA GLU A 76 8.15 4.43 43.97
C GLU A 76 7.05 4.09 42.99
N LEU A 77 6.65 2.82 42.95
CA LEU A 77 5.54 2.38 42.11
C LEU A 77 4.23 3.09 42.47
N GLN A 78 3.96 3.29 43.74
CA GLN A 78 2.78 4.03 44.18
C GLN A 78 2.81 5.51 43.79
N LYS A 79 3.98 6.16 43.81
CA LYS A 79 4.14 7.53 43.36
C LYS A 79 3.88 7.64 41.86
N ILE A 80 4.51 6.77 41.06
CA ILE A 80 4.32 6.69 39.62
C ILE A 80 2.85 6.48 39.27
N ALA A 81 2.21 5.50 39.93
CA ALA A 81 0.79 5.22 39.73
C ALA A 81 -0.10 6.41 40.05
N SER A 82 0.13 7.08 41.18
CA SER A 82 -0.66 8.23 41.56
C SER A 82 -0.50 9.41 40.61
N GLU A 83 0.72 9.73 40.23
CA GLU A 83 1.03 10.81 39.27
C GLU A 83 0.38 10.55 37.89
N LEU A 84 0.58 9.36 37.36
CA LEU A 84 0.00 9.02 36.05
C LEU A 84 -1.52 8.96 36.07
N THR A 85 -2.11 8.39 37.13
CA THR A 85 -3.57 8.32 37.26
C THR A 85 -4.20 9.70 37.38
N GLU A 86 -3.58 10.63 38.10
CA GLU A 86 -4.04 12.02 38.18
C GLU A 86 -4.02 12.71 36.80
N LEU A 87 -2.94 12.51 36.03
CA LEU A 87 -2.83 13.03 34.68
C LEU A 87 -3.87 12.41 33.73
N ILE A 88 -4.09 11.10 33.82
CA ILE A 88 -5.08 10.38 33.00
C ILE A 88 -6.51 10.83 33.31
N GLU A 89 -6.85 10.98 34.59
CA GLU A 89 -8.20 11.47 34.99
C GLU A 89 -8.42 12.95 34.59
N ALA A 90 -7.37 13.77 34.59
CA ALA A 90 -7.42 15.11 34.03
C ALA A 90 -7.69 15.08 32.52
N ASP A 91 -7.04 14.17 31.76
CA ASP A 91 -7.29 13.98 30.34
C ASP A 91 -8.71 13.46 30.04
N ILE A 92 -9.23 12.54 30.87
CA ILE A 92 -10.62 12.06 30.78
C ILE A 92 -11.60 13.24 31.00
N THR A 93 -11.33 14.06 31.98
CA THR A 93 -12.16 15.22 32.29
C THR A 93 -12.11 16.27 31.17
N SER A 94 -10.95 16.49 30.58
CA SER A 94 -10.77 17.45 29.50
C SER A 94 -11.61 17.16 28.26
N ARG A 95 -11.93 15.90 27.97
CA ARG A 95 -12.74 15.47 26.81
C ARG A 95 -14.24 15.28 27.09
N LYS A 96 -14.72 15.70 28.25
CA LYS A 96 -16.12 15.48 28.66
C LYS A 96 -17.15 15.99 27.64
N ASP A 97 -16.96 17.17 27.07
CA ASP A 97 -17.87 17.75 26.09
C ASP A 97 -17.89 16.94 24.78
N TRP A 98 -16.76 16.35 24.39
CA TRP A 98 -16.69 15.42 23.26
C TRP A 98 -17.50 14.16 23.54
N VAL A 99 -17.37 13.58 24.75
CA VAL A 99 -18.13 12.42 25.20
C VAL A 99 -19.64 12.70 25.17
N GLU A 100 -20.08 13.83 25.71
CA GLU A 100 -21.49 14.23 25.67
C GLU A 100 -22.03 14.39 24.24
N THR A 101 -21.23 14.97 23.35
CA THR A 101 -21.61 15.12 21.93
C THR A 101 -21.75 13.76 21.27
N TYR A 102 -20.86 12.84 21.56
CA TYR A 102 -20.89 11.48 21.03
C TYR A 102 -22.11 10.69 21.54
N VAL A 103 -22.41 10.75 22.82
CA VAL A 103 -23.61 10.14 23.42
C VAL A 103 -24.88 10.68 22.77
N LYS A 104 -25.02 12.02 22.63
CA LYS A 104 -26.16 12.65 21.95
C LYS A 104 -26.26 12.22 20.47
N GLY A 105 -25.11 11.93 19.82
CA GLY A 105 -25.09 11.39 18.47
C GLY A 105 -25.60 9.95 18.41
N LEU A 106 -25.21 9.12 19.36
CA LEU A 106 -25.71 7.74 19.46
C LEU A 106 -27.23 7.69 19.68
N GLU A 107 -27.81 8.61 20.47
CA GLU A 107 -29.26 8.71 20.66
C GLU A 107 -30.05 8.85 19.36
N VAL A 108 -29.50 9.56 18.38
CA VAL A 108 -30.18 9.80 17.10
C VAL A 108 -29.82 8.77 16.01
N LEU A 109 -28.99 7.78 16.34
CA LEU A 109 -28.62 6.70 15.42
C LEU A 109 -29.84 5.80 15.08
N GLY A 110 -30.77 5.65 16.03
CA GLY A 110 -32.05 4.98 15.77
C GLY A 110 -31.94 3.47 15.59
N MET A 111 -30.95 2.82 16.22
CA MET A 111 -30.77 1.36 16.16
C MET A 111 -31.76 0.60 17.05
N LYS A 112 -32.28 1.25 18.10
CA LYS A 112 -33.22 0.66 19.05
C LYS A 112 -34.64 1.01 18.65
N TYR A 113 -35.55 0.02 18.71
CA TYR A 113 -36.99 0.28 18.61
C TYR A 113 -37.46 0.97 19.88
N GLU A 114 -38.00 2.18 19.77
CA GLU A 114 -38.46 2.99 20.90
C GLU A 114 -39.98 3.00 20.97
N GLU A 115 -40.52 2.47 22.05
CA GLU A 115 -41.93 2.65 22.40
C GLU A 115 -42.09 3.91 23.25
N ARG A 116 -42.63 4.96 22.68
CA ARG A 116 -42.80 6.22 23.39
C ARG A 116 -44.11 6.22 24.16
N THR A 117 -43.99 6.67 25.40
CA THR A 117 -45.13 6.89 26.33
C THR A 117 -45.50 8.38 26.42
N GLU A 118 -44.63 9.26 25.98
CA GLU A 118 -44.83 10.69 25.95
C GLU A 118 -44.88 11.19 24.48
N PRO A 119 -45.79 12.15 24.14
CA PRO A 119 -46.86 12.79 24.99
C PRO A 119 -48.05 11.89 25.29
N TRP A 120 -48.16 10.71 24.69
CA TRP A 120 -49.16 9.66 24.99
C TRP A 120 -48.57 8.28 24.66
N THR A 121 -49.12 7.26 25.32
CA THR A 121 -48.68 5.88 25.04
C THR A 121 -48.99 5.47 23.60
N GLY A 122 -47.97 5.03 22.86
CA GLY A 122 -48.05 4.68 21.46
C GLY A 122 -47.77 5.89 20.51
N ALA A 123 -47.21 6.99 21.00
CA ALA A 123 -46.65 8.08 20.18
C ALA A 123 -45.53 7.53 19.26
N CYS A 124 -45.34 8.20 18.16
CA CYS A 124 -44.37 7.77 17.14
C CYS A 124 -42.93 7.70 17.67
N GLY A 125 -42.32 6.49 17.66
CA GLY A 125 -40.93 6.21 18.07
C GLY A 125 -39.92 6.20 16.90
N VAL A 126 -40.31 6.57 15.68
CA VAL A 126 -39.49 6.50 14.49
C VAL A 126 -38.30 7.50 14.59
N PHE A 127 -37.14 7.08 14.16
CA PHE A 127 -35.95 7.91 14.00
C PHE A 127 -35.67 8.22 12.53
N SER A 128 -35.01 9.32 12.27
CA SER A 128 -34.46 9.63 10.96
C SER A 128 -33.21 8.76 10.73
N THR A 129 -33.18 8.01 9.63
CA THR A 129 -32.10 7.06 9.30
C THR A 129 -30.86 7.73 8.68
N LEU A 130 -30.83 9.05 8.56
CA LEU A 130 -29.77 9.79 7.87
C LEU A 130 -28.37 9.48 8.37
N LEU A 131 -28.20 9.41 9.71
CA LEU A 131 -26.90 9.17 10.33
C LEU A 131 -26.44 7.72 10.09
N THR A 132 -27.37 6.77 10.25
CA THR A 132 -27.10 5.35 10.03
C THR A 132 -26.81 5.05 8.56
N GLU A 133 -27.62 5.64 7.65
CA GLU A 133 -27.41 5.53 6.20
C GLU A 133 -26.00 6.01 5.81
N ALA A 134 -25.57 7.15 6.34
CA ALA A 134 -24.24 7.70 6.08
C ALA A 134 -23.12 6.78 6.58
N ALA A 135 -23.22 6.30 7.83
CA ALA A 135 -22.19 5.46 8.44
C ALA A 135 -22.08 4.10 7.74
N VAL A 136 -23.21 3.44 7.45
CA VAL A 136 -23.24 2.14 6.77
C VAL A 136 -22.71 2.25 5.33
N ARG A 137 -23.09 3.32 4.62
CA ARG A 137 -22.63 3.56 3.25
C ARG A 137 -21.10 3.77 3.22
N PHE A 138 -20.60 4.64 4.08
CA PHE A 138 -19.15 4.87 4.18
C PHE A 138 -18.38 3.56 4.46
N GLN A 139 -18.83 2.78 5.45
CA GLN A 139 -18.25 1.47 5.76
C GLN A 139 -18.24 0.56 4.53
N SER A 140 -19.39 0.43 3.85
CA SER A 140 -19.57 -0.49 2.73
C SER A 140 -18.74 -0.11 1.50
N GLU A 141 -18.63 1.18 1.20
CA GLU A 141 -17.83 1.67 0.09
C GLU A 141 -16.33 1.54 0.39
N THR A 142 -15.92 1.91 1.60
CA THR A 142 -14.50 1.93 1.97
C THR A 142 -13.92 0.54 2.18
N ILE A 143 -14.69 -0.43 2.71
CA ILE A 143 -14.17 -1.79 2.91
C ILE A 143 -13.84 -2.50 1.59
N ILE A 144 -14.63 -2.27 0.54
CA ILE A 144 -14.39 -2.85 -0.79
C ILE A 144 -13.06 -2.35 -1.37
N GLU A 145 -12.75 -1.08 -1.14
CA GLU A 145 -11.52 -0.47 -1.64
C GLU A 145 -10.30 -0.83 -0.80
N THR A 146 -10.46 -0.84 0.53
CA THR A 146 -9.33 -1.07 1.46
C THR A 146 -8.99 -2.54 1.63
N PHE A 147 -9.94 -3.45 1.40
CA PHE A 147 -9.75 -4.89 1.57
C PHE A 147 -10.25 -5.69 0.37
N PRO A 148 -9.59 -5.58 -0.79
CA PRO A 148 -9.96 -6.37 -1.97
C PRO A 148 -9.65 -7.86 -1.78
N ALA A 149 -10.26 -8.72 -2.61
CA ALA A 149 -10.10 -10.17 -2.55
C ALA A 149 -8.65 -10.67 -2.76
N ALA A 150 -7.80 -9.87 -3.39
CA ALA A 150 -6.38 -10.18 -3.59
C ALA A 150 -5.50 -9.85 -2.37
N GLY A 151 -6.08 -9.26 -1.33
CA GLY A 151 -5.40 -8.76 -0.14
C GLY A 151 -5.16 -7.25 -0.18
N PRO A 152 -5.01 -6.62 1.01
CA PRO A 152 -4.92 -5.17 1.14
C PRO A 152 -3.53 -4.60 0.89
N VAL A 153 -2.49 -5.42 0.78
CA VAL A 153 -1.08 -5.00 0.74
C VAL A 153 -0.53 -5.04 -0.67
N LYS A 154 0.14 -3.96 -1.05
CA LYS A 154 1.00 -3.82 -2.22
C LYS A 154 2.40 -3.41 -1.77
N THR A 155 3.41 -3.78 -2.51
CA THR A 155 4.80 -3.41 -2.26
C THR A 155 5.27 -2.34 -3.24
N GLU A 156 6.14 -1.46 -2.77
CA GLU A 156 6.77 -0.41 -3.57
C GLU A 156 8.29 -0.50 -3.39
N ILE A 157 9.02 -0.48 -4.51
CA ILE A 157 10.47 -0.46 -4.49
C ILE A 157 10.92 0.99 -4.56
N VAL A 158 11.61 1.45 -3.51
CA VAL A 158 12.18 2.80 -3.46
C VAL A 158 13.60 2.78 -4.00
N GLY A 159 13.85 3.60 -5.03
CA GLY A 159 15.17 3.72 -5.68
C GLY A 159 15.34 2.86 -6.92
N ALA A 160 16.57 2.41 -7.20
CA ALA A 160 16.88 1.60 -8.37
C ALA A 160 16.20 0.23 -8.28
N VAL A 161 15.46 -0.13 -9.33
CA VAL A 161 14.81 -1.43 -9.47
C VAL A 161 15.87 -2.45 -9.87
N ASP A 162 15.96 -3.53 -9.11
CA ASP A 162 16.80 -4.68 -9.38
C ASP A 162 15.93 -5.95 -9.31
N ARG A 163 16.27 -6.96 -10.09
CA ARG A 163 15.54 -8.23 -10.12
C ARG A 163 15.40 -8.85 -8.73
N LEU A 164 16.43 -8.78 -7.89
CA LEU A 164 16.40 -9.30 -6.53
C LEU A 164 15.36 -8.56 -5.67
N LYS A 165 15.24 -7.23 -5.85
CA LYS A 165 14.24 -6.42 -5.15
C LYS A 165 12.82 -6.69 -5.65
N GLU A 166 12.64 -6.97 -6.96
CA GLU A 166 11.33 -7.36 -7.50
C GLU A 166 10.86 -8.70 -6.97
N GLU A 167 11.76 -9.68 -6.93
CA GLU A 167 11.46 -10.99 -6.33
C GLU A 167 11.16 -10.88 -4.84
N ALA A 168 11.91 -10.06 -4.09
CA ALA A 168 11.67 -9.76 -2.68
C ALA A 168 10.32 -9.06 -2.49
N ALA A 169 10.00 -8.06 -3.34
CA ALA A 169 8.72 -7.35 -3.30
C ALA A 169 7.52 -8.28 -3.48
N ASN A 170 7.61 -9.22 -4.41
CA ASN A 170 6.56 -10.20 -4.62
C ASN A 170 6.41 -11.14 -3.41
N ARG A 171 7.53 -11.62 -2.84
CA ARG A 171 7.49 -12.47 -1.65
C ARG A 171 6.89 -11.75 -0.44
N VAL A 172 7.31 -10.52 -0.16
CA VAL A 172 6.79 -9.70 0.95
C VAL A 172 5.30 -9.42 0.77
N ARG A 173 4.87 -9.03 -0.45
CA ARG A 173 3.45 -8.83 -0.75
C ARG A 173 2.62 -10.08 -0.47
N ASP A 174 3.06 -11.21 -0.98
CA ASP A 174 2.32 -12.46 -0.87
C ASP A 174 2.28 -12.95 0.58
N ASP A 175 3.38 -12.81 1.33
CA ASP A 175 3.45 -13.18 2.75
C ASP A 175 2.56 -12.27 3.60
N MET A 176 2.67 -10.95 3.47
CA MET A 176 1.84 -10.04 4.25
C MET A 176 0.34 -10.20 3.95
N ASN A 177 -0.02 -10.39 2.67
CA ASN A 177 -1.41 -10.65 2.32
C ASN A 177 -1.90 -11.97 2.91
N TRP A 178 -1.11 -13.04 2.87
CA TRP A 178 -1.45 -14.29 3.52
C TRP A 178 -1.62 -14.13 5.05
N ARG A 179 -0.73 -13.40 5.71
CA ARG A 179 -0.84 -13.13 7.15
C ARG A 179 -2.13 -12.39 7.49
N LEU A 180 -2.48 -11.36 6.73
CA LEU A 180 -3.67 -10.55 6.97
C LEU A 180 -4.99 -11.25 6.62
N THR A 181 -4.98 -12.19 5.67
CA THR A 181 -6.20 -12.88 5.23
C THR A 181 -6.41 -14.23 5.91
N GLU A 182 -5.33 -14.97 6.18
CA GLU A 182 -5.39 -16.36 6.66
C GLU A 182 -4.89 -16.50 8.10
N GLN A 183 -3.76 -15.89 8.45
CA GLN A 183 -3.19 -16.00 9.79
C GLN A 183 -3.92 -15.11 10.80
N MET A 184 -4.47 -13.97 10.36
CA MET A 184 -5.21 -13.02 11.18
C MET A 184 -6.69 -12.95 10.73
N PRO A 185 -7.52 -13.96 10.99
CA PRO A 185 -8.90 -13.99 10.50
C PRO A 185 -9.77 -12.86 11.08
N GLU A 186 -9.40 -12.33 12.25
CA GLU A 186 -10.06 -11.19 12.89
C GLU A 186 -9.79 -9.86 12.16
N TYR A 187 -8.69 -9.73 11.41
CA TYR A 187 -8.24 -8.46 10.84
C TYR A 187 -9.33 -7.75 10.01
N ARG A 188 -10.00 -8.48 9.14
CA ARG A 188 -11.08 -7.92 8.30
C ARG A 188 -12.25 -7.42 9.15
N THR A 189 -12.67 -8.21 10.13
CA THR A 189 -13.79 -7.85 11.00
C THR A 189 -13.47 -6.63 11.86
N GLU A 190 -12.26 -6.57 12.39
CA GLU A 190 -11.77 -5.41 13.16
C GLU A 190 -11.65 -4.17 12.26
N HIS A 191 -11.24 -4.34 11.01
CA HIS A 191 -11.17 -3.25 10.04
C HIS A 191 -12.57 -2.73 9.67
N GLU A 192 -13.55 -3.62 9.46
CA GLU A 192 -14.95 -3.22 9.21
C GLU A 192 -15.55 -2.46 10.40
N ARG A 193 -15.31 -2.93 11.62
CA ARG A 193 -15.73 -2.23 12.85
C ARG A 193 -15.08 -0.87 12.96
N MET A 194 -13.79 -0.80 12.67
CA MET A 194 -13.04 0.45 12.66
C MET A 194 -13.65 1.46 11.68
N LEU A 195 -13.96 1.05 10.44
CA LEU A 195 -14.54 1.94 9.43
C LEU A 195 -15.92 2.49 9.84
N PHE A 196 -16.77 1.65 10.44
CA PHE A 196 -18.07 2.12 10.94
C PHE A 196 -17.91 3.19 12.03
N ASN A 197 -17.04 2.92 13.02
CA ASN A 197 -16.79 3.84 14.11
C ASN A 197 -16.04 5.10 13.64
N LEU A 198 -15.12 4.98 12.68
CA LEU A 198 -14.42 6.09 12.06
C LEU A 198 -15.40 7.09 11.43
N GLY A 199 -16.33 6.61 10.60
CA GLY A 199 -17.36 7.47 10.02
C GLY A 199 -18.23 8.14 11.07
N LEU A 200 -18.62 7.40 12.11
CA LEU A 200 -19.53 7.86 13.14
C LEU A 200 -18.88 8.87 14.08
N ALA A 201 -17.78 8.46 14.76
CA ALA A 201 -17.08 9.27 15.77
C ALA A 201 -16.17 10.34 15.18
N GLY A 202 -15.63 10.10 13.97
CA GLY A 202 -14.68 10.96 13.30
C GLY A 202 -13.23 10.55 13.45
N CYS A 203 -12.92 9.69 14.41
CA CYS A 203 -11.62 9.06 14.59
C CYS A 203 -11.77 7.63 15.11
N ALA A 204 -10.77 6.82 14.82
CA ALA A 204 -10.66 5.44 15.28
C ALA A 204 -9.17 5.09 15.38
N PHE A 205 -8.85 4.11 16.19
CA PHE A 205 -7.47 3.72 16.43
C PHE A 205 -7.28 2.24 16.17
N LYS A 206 -6.08 1.86 15.79
CA LYS A 206 -5.64 0.47 15.81
C LYS A 206 -4.38 0.35 16.62
N LYS A 207 -4.29 -0.68 17.45
CA LYS A 207 -3.08 -1.08 18.16
C LYS A 207 -2.43 -2.23 17.41
N VAL A 208 -1.15 -2.05 17.07
CA VAL A 208 -0.36 -3.04 16.33
C VAL A 208 0.75 -3.52 17.26
N TYR A 209 0.77 -4.82 17.54
CA TYR A 209 1.74 -5.43 18.44
C TYR A 209 1.95 -6.91 18.13
N PHE A 210 2.98 -7.49 18.71
CA PHE A 210 3.20 -8.93 18.68
C PHE A 210 2.56 -9.56 19.92
N ASP A 211 1.66 -10.53 19.72
CA ASP A 211 1.00 -11.26 20.79
C ASP A 211 1.77 -12.56 21.05
N THR A 212 2.56 -12.57 22.11
CA THR A 212 3.36 -13.72 22.50
C THR A 212 2.53 -14.95 22.84
N SER A 213 1.28 -14.75 23.30
CA SER A 213 0.37 -15.86 23.60
C SER A 213 -0.14 -16.57 22.35
N LYS A 214 -0.21 -15.86 21.23
CA LYS A 214 -0.63 -16.38 19.91
C LYS A 214 0.52 -16.60 18.97
N ASP A 215 1.72 -16.21 19.37
CA ASP A 215 2.95 -16.25 18.56
C ASP A 215 2.76 -15.63 17.15
N ARG A 216 2.11 -14.46 17.12
CA ARG A 216 1.87 -13.71 15.88
C ARG A 216 1.58 -12.25 16.12
N GLN A 217 1.72 -11.47 15.05
CA GLN A 217 1.31 -10.08 15.01
C GLN A 217 -0.22 -9.95 15.10
N VAL A 218 -0.67 -8.86 15.72
CA VAL A 218 -2.08 -8.50 15.88
C VAL A 218 -2.27 -7.02 15.56
N ALA A 219 -3.34 -6.70 14.84
CA ALA A 219 -3.80 -5.34 14.62
C ALA A 219 -5.26 -5.24 15.10
N MET A 220 -5.45 -4.71 16.29
CA MET A 220 -6.73 -4.64 16.97
C MET A 220 -7.35 -3.25 16.82
N PHE A 221 -8.63 -3.19 16.52
CA PHE A 221 -9.39 -1.95 16.56
C PHE A 221 -9.61 -1.49 18.00
N ILE A 222 -9.41 -0.21 18.23
CA ILE A 222 -9.70 0.47 19.49
C ILE A 222 -10.64 1.64 19.19
N PRO A 223 -11.81 1.67 19.82
CA PRO A 223 -12.72 2.79 19.65
C PRO A 223 -12.15 4.07 20.28
N ALA A 224 -12.59 5.22 19.79
CA ALA A 224 -12.06 6.52 20.20
C ALA A 224 -12.24 6.81 21.70
N GLU A 225 -13.27 6.24 22.31
CA GLU A 225 -13.53 6.38 23.75
C GLU A 225 -12.50 5.65 24.64
N ASP A 226 -11.86 4.60 24.12
CA ASP A 226 -10.88 3.79 24.87
C ASP A 226 -9.43 4.31 24.71
N ILE A 227 -9.20 5.29 23.83
CA ILE A 227 -7.93 6.02 23.75
C ILE A 227 -8.09 7.40 24.39
N ILE A 228 -7.30 7.68 25.41
CA ILE A 228 -7.28 8.92 26.16
C ILE A 228 -6.00 9.67 25.78
N LEU A 229 -6.16 10.90 25.32
CA LEU A 229 -5.08 11.77 24.88
C LEU A 229 -5.14 13.10 25.61
N PRO A 230 -3.99 13.74 25.92
CA PRO A 230 -3.95 15.02 26.60
C PRO A 230 -4.51 16.13 25.69
N TYR A 231 -5.07 17.15 26.32
CA TYR A 231 -5.52 18.36 25.62
C TYR A 231 -4.33 19.05 24.92
N GLY A 232 -4.55 19.49 23.70
CA GLY A 232 -3.55 20.24 22.93
C GLY A 232 -2.68 19.39 22.00
N CYS A 233 -2.73 18.05 22.08
CA CYS A 233 -2.05 17.20 21.10
C CYS A 233 -2.81 17.15 19.77
N SER A 234 -2.08 17.00 18.68
CA SER A 234 -2.65 16.89 17.32
C SER A 234 -3.03 15.47 16.92
N GLY A 235 -2.60 14.47 17.68
CA GLY A 235 -2.86 13.06 17.42
C GLY A 235 -2.02 12.16 18.31
N VAL A 236 -2.26 10.86 18.24
CA VAL A 236 -1.64 9.85 19.11
C VAL A 236 -0.12 9.82 18.99
N ARG A 237 0.43 10.09 17.81
CA ARG A 237 1.86 10.05 17.55
C ARG A 237 2.64 11.17 18.25
N ASN A 238 2.04 12.37 18.28
CA ASN A 238 2.65 13.58 18.87
C ASN A 238 2.19 13.83 20.31
N ALA A 239 1.47 12.87 20.88
CA ALA A 239 1.02 12.99 22.26
C ALA A 239 2.16 12.64 23.23
N GLU A 240 2.34 13.46 24.27
CA GLU A 240 3.28 13.22 25.37
C GLU A 240 2.96 11.89 26.06
N ARG A 241 1.66 11.62 26.20
CA ARG A 241 1.14 10.33 26.71
C ARG A 241 -0.07 9.89 25.90
N ALA A 242 -0.16 8.60 25.65
CA ALA A 242 -1.30 7.97 25.01
C ALA A 242 -1.74 6.79 25.85
N THR A 243 -2.94 6.91 26.45
CA THR A 243 -3.46 5.88 27.33
C THR A 243 -4.54 5.07 26.66
N HIS A 244 -4.35 3.76 26.65
CA HIS A 244 -5.34 2.79 26.20
C HIS A 244 -6.05 2.18 27.40
N LEU A 245 -7.35 2.38 27.51
CA LEU A 245 -8.20 1.75 28.49
C LEU A 245 -8.51 0.31 28.07
N MET A 246 -7.85 -0.65 28.71
CA MET A 246 -8.06 -2.07 28.45
C MET A 246 -8.98 -2.71 29.47
N ARG A 247 -9.73 -3.72 29.03
CA ARG A 247 -10.53 -4.58 29.93
C ARG A 247 -10.02 -6.00 29.83
N LYS A 248 -9.56 -6.55 30.96
CA LYS A 248 -9.00 -7.90 31.05
C LYS A 248 -9.77 -8.72 32.06
N THR A 249 -10.00 -9.99 31.75
CA THR A 249 -10.54 -10.94 32.71
C THR A 249 -9.50 -11.32 33.76
N GLU A 250 -9.90 -11.79 34.92
CA GLU A 250 -8.98 -12.31 35.93
C GLU A 250 -8.04 -13.39 35.37
N ASN A 251 -8.59 -14.28 34.55
CA ASN A 251 -7.79 -15.33 33.94
C ASN A 251 -6.75 -14.80 32.94
N ASP A 252 -7.07 -13.72 32.21
CA ASP A 252 -6.11 -13.09 31.30
C ASP A 252 -4.98 -12.42 32.07
N ILE A 253 -5.28 -11.76 33.18
CA ILE A 253 -4.28 -11.16 34.07
C ILE A 253 -3.37 -12.24 34.65
N LYS A 254 -3.95 -13.31 35.19
CA LYS A 254 -3.17 -14.43 35.74
C LYS A 254 -2.25 -15.08 34.70
N ARG A 255 -2.72 -15.22 33.46
CA ARG A 255 -1.87 -15.72 32.36
C ARG A 255 -0.67 -14.82 32.12
N LEU A 256 -0.89 -13.50 32.10
CA LEU A 256 0.17 -12.53 31.89
C LEU A 256 1.12 -12.44 33.09
N GLN A 257 0.64 -12.63 34.31
CA GLN A 257 1.48 -12.76 35.53
C GLN A 257 2.33 -14.02 35.48
N VAL A 258 1.75 -15.19 35.16
CA VAL A 258 2.50 -16.46 35.03
C VAL A 258 3.55 -16.38 33.90
N ALA A 259 3.25 -15.63 32.81
CA ALA A 259 4.18 -15.41 31.73
C ALA A 259 5.29 -14.40 32.05
N GLY A 260 5.29 -13.79 33.25
CA GLY A 260 6.24 -12.74 33.64
C GLY A 260 6.02 -11.40 32.93
N PHE A 261 4.91 -11.24 32.21
CA PHE A 261 4.60 -9.97 31.55
C PHE A 261 4.05 -8.94 32.53
N TYR A 262 3.22 -9.37 33.49
CA TYR A 262 2.75 -8.56 34.60
C TYR A 262 3.35 -9.03 35.92
N ARG A 263 3.65 -8.11 36.80
CA ARG A 263 4.10 -8.36 38.14
C ARG A 263 3.02 -9.14 38.92
N GLU A 264 3.43 -10.05 39.81
CA GLU A 264 2.53 -10.83 40.65
C GLU A 264 2.02 -9.96 41.79
N VAL A 265 0.85 -9.37 41.60
CA VAL A 265 0.14 -8.51 42.57
C VAL A 265 -1.32 -8.95 42.65
N ASP A 266 -1.85 -8.97 43.84
CA ASP A 266 -3.28 -9.20 44.10
C ASP A 266 -4.06 -7.91 43.85
N LEU A 267 -4.96 -7.93 42.89
CA LEU A 267 -5.78 -6.78 42.47
C LEU A 267 -7.15 -6.76 43.19
N GLY A 268 -7.43 -7.76 44.07
CA GLY A 268 -8.72 -7.90 44.72
C GLY A 268 -9.88 -8.15 43.70
N GLU A 269 -11.08 -7.73 44.04
CA GLU A 269 -12.25 -7.89 43.17
C GLU A 269 -12.32 -6.76 42.10
N PRO A 270 -12.67 -7.08 40.83
CA PRO A 270 -12.76 -6.08 39.80
C PRO A 270 -13.85 -5.04 40.11
N GLN A 271 -13.52 -3.77 39.89
CA GLN A 271 -14.44 -2.65 40.03
C GLN A 271 -15.08 -2.30 38.69
N SER A 272 -16.40 -2.15 38.67
CA SER A 272 -17.15 -1.81 37.46
C SER A 272 -17.15 -0.29 37.24
N PHE A 273 -16.49 0.14 36.20
CA PHE A 273 -16.50 1.54 35.71
C PHE A 273 -17.12 1.57 34.32
N PHE A 274 -18.31 2.15 34.19
CA PHE A 274 -18.95 2.29 32.87
C PHE A 274 -18.96 3.75 32.44
N SER A 275 -18.41 4.03 31.26
CA SER A 275 -18.55 5.33 30.63
C SER A 275 -19.98 5.53 30.13
N ASP A 276 -20.41 6.79 29.96
CA ASP A 276 -21.74 7.08 29.41
C ASP A 276 -21.89 6.61 27.97
N ILE A 277 -20.80 6.56 27.20
CA ILE A 277 -20.78 5.99 25.85
C ILE A 277 -21.06 4.48 25.90
N GLU A 278 -20.39 3.75 26.81
CA GLU A 278 -20.61 2.30 26.95
C GLU A 278 -22.03 1.99 27.37
N LYS A 279 -22.56 2.72 28.36
CA LYS A 279 -23.96 2.57 28.78
C LYS A 279 -24.90 2.76 27.60
N LYS A 280 -24.68 3.82 26.80
CA LYS A 280 -25.52 4.10 25.63
C LYS A 280 -25.38 3.06 24.53
N LYS A 281 -24.16 2.61 24.23
CA LYS A 281 -23.93 1.54 23.25
C LYS A 281 -24.59 0.22 23.68
N ALA A 282 -24.48 -0.13 24.96
CA ALA A 282 -25.11 -1.33 25.50
C ALA A 282 -26.65 -1.21 25.43
N GLU A 283 -27.22 -0.07 25.81
CA GLU A 283 -28.65 0.20 25.72
C GLU A 283 -29.15 0.05 24.28
N ASP A 284 -28.45 0.63 23.30
CA ASP A 284 -28.81 0.56 21.88
C ASP A 284 -28.72 -0.88 21.31
N GLN A 285 -27.85 -1.70 21.87
CA GLN A 285 -27.72 -3.12 21.55
C GLN A 285 -28.69 -4.01 22.33
N GLY A 286 -29.46 -3.44 23.27
CA GLY A 286 -30.41 -4.16 24.11
C GLY A 286 -29.80 -4.85 25.32
N TYR A 287 -28.57 -4.49 25.72
CA TYR A 287 -27.94 -4.98 26.94
C TYR A 287 -28.18 -4.04 28.11
N THR A 288 -28.33 -4.60 29.31
CA THR A 288 -28.35 -3.87 30.56
C THR A 288 -27.04 -4.15 31.27
N LEU A 289 -26.22 -3.13 31.47
CA LEU A 289 -24.96 -3.22 32.20
C LEU A 289 -25.29 -3.20 33.69
N THR A 290 -25.01 -4.27 34.41
CA THR A 290 -25.17 -4.38 35.87
C THR A 290 -23.82 -4.38 36.55
N GLU A 291 -22.97 -5.31 36.21
CA GLU A 291 -21.63 -5.50 36.76
C GLU A 291 -20.68 -5.94 35.63
N ASP A 292 -19.43 -5.53 35.70
CA ASP A 292 -18.35 -6.00 34.82
C ASP A 292 -17.29 -6.68 35.69
N ASN A 293 -17.13 -7.99 35.50
CA ASN A 293 -16.13 -8.79 36.22
C ASN A 293 -14.73 -8.70 35.57
N ARG A 294 -14.47 -7.65 34.76
CA ARG A 294 -13.18 -7.41 34.16
C ARG A 294 -12.48 -6.25 34.84
N TYR A 295 -11.18 -6.41 35.01
CA TYR A 295 -10.31 -5.33 35.47
C TYR A 295 -10.15 -4.29 34.36
N GLN A 296 -10.13 -3.03 34.77
CA GLN A 296 -9.85 -1.91 33.84
C GLN A 296 -8.42 -1.45 34.06
N LEU A 297 -7.62 -1.59 33.00
CA LEU A 297 -6.20 -1.25 33.02
C LEU A 297 -5.95 -0.01 32.17
N PHE A 298 -5.17 0.89 32.67
CA PHE A 298 -4.57 1.98 31.91
C PHE A 298 -3.21 1.53 31.39
N GLU A 299 -3.10 1.30 30.09
CA GLU A 299 -1.82 1.08 29.42
C GLU A 299 -1.41 2.40 28.77
N THR A 300 -0.41 3.02 29.34
CA THR A 300 0.02 4.37 28.95
C THR A 300 1.40 4.33 28.34
N ALA A 301 1.51 4.74 27.07
CA ALA A 301 2.78 5.07 26.44
C ALA A 301 3.12 6.52 26.78
N VAL A 302 4.17 6.75 27.57
CA VAL A 302 4.53 8.04 28.14
C VAL A 302 6.04 8.23 28.14
N GLU A 303 6.50 9.46 28.01
CA GLU A 303 7.87 9.85 28.32
C GLU A 303 7.93 10.18 29.81
N PHE A 304 8.72 9.43 30.56
CA PHE A 304 8.74 9.48 32.00
C PHE A 304 10.17 9.41 32.53
N ASP A 305 10.44 10.11 33.61
CA ASP A 305 11.70 10.05 34.33
C ASP A 305 11.57 8.99 35.43
N LEU A 306 12.11 7.79 35.14
CA LEU A 306 11.90 6.63 36.01
C LEU A 306 13.04 6.55 37.04
N PRO A 307 12.76 6.54 38.35
CA PRO A 307 13.79 6.47 39.38
C PRO A 307 14.69 5.26 39.19
N GLY A 308 16.03 5.48 39.18
CA GLY A 308 17.02 4.44 38.98
C GLY A 308 17.27 4.02 37.52
N PHE A 309 16.55 4.59 36.55
CA PHE A 309 16.69 4.38 35.11
C PHE A 309 16.73 5.71 34.35
N GLU A 310 17.25 6.76 35.02
CA GLU A 310 17.34 8.10 34.48
C GLU A 310 18.33 8.17 33.33
N SER A 311 18.08 9.04 32.36
CA SER A 311 19.06 9.27 31.30
C SER A 311 20.17 10.18 31.81
N GLU A 312 21.41 9.94 31.41
CA GLU A 312 22.56 10.79 31.71
C GLU A 312 22.34 12.26 31.32
N ASP A 313 21.55 12.48 30.27
CA ASP A 313 21.19 13.83 29.78
C ASP A 313 20.02 14.48 30.53
N GLY A 314 19.41 13.81 31.50
CA GLY A 314 18.20 14.28 32.21
C GLY A 314 16.97 14.38 31.32
N ILE A 315 16.89 13.60 30.26
CA ILE A 315 15.76 13.55 29.33
C ILE A 315 14.86 12.38 29.72
N ALA A 316 13.56 12.67 29.89
CA ALA A 316 12.55 11.63 30.13
C ALA A 316 12.54 10.60 29.01
N LEU A 317 12.62 9.33 29.34
CA LEU A 317 12.64 8.23 28.39
C LEU A 317 11.22 7.69 28.09
N PRO A 318 10.99 7.13 26.91
CA PRO A 318 9.70 6.57 26.55
C PRO A 318 9.49 5.19 27.20
N TYR A 319 8.41 5.04 27.98
CA TYR A 319 8.00 3.79 28.62
C TYR A 319 6.55 3.45 28.29
N ILE A 320 6.20 2.17 28.45
CA ILE A 320 4.81 1.69 28.50
C ILE A 320 4.53 1.24 29.92
N ILE A 321 3.65 1.96 30.61
CA ILE A 321 3.30 1.71 32.00
C ILE A 321 1.86 1.22 32.05
N THR A 322 1.64 0.06 32.67
CA THR A 322 0.30 -0.51 32.87
C THR A 322 -0.10 -0.43 34.33
N ILE A 323 -1.24 0.21 34.59
CA ILE A 323 -1.78 0.45 35.95
C ILE A 323 -3.19 -0.12 36.02
N ASP A 324 -3.54 -0.80 37.09
CA ASP A 324 -4.93 -1.16 37.38
C ASP A 324 -5.70 0.05 37.92
N ARG A 325 -6.79 0.42 37.26
CA ARG A 325 -7.62 1.57 37.60
C ARG A 325 -8.27 1.42 38.99
N GLY A 326 -8.60 0.19 39.39
CA GLY A 326 -9.33 -0.09 40.63
C GLY A 326 -8.47 0.05 41.87
N THR A 327 -7.28 -0.52 41.83
CA THR A 327 -6.35 -0.57 42.96
C THR A 327 -5.20 0.44 42.87
N ASN A 328 -5.04 1.06 41.73
CA ASN A 328 -3.91 1.96 41.41
C ASN A 328 -2.54 1.27 41.55
N ASN A 329 -2.49 -0.04 41.29
CA ASN A 329 -1.25 -0.80 41.27
C ASN A 329 -0.61 -0.83 39.91
N VAL A 330 0.71 -0.62 39.85
CA VAL A 330 1.49 -0.79 38.61
C VAL A 330 1.70 -2.28 38.37
N LEU A 331 1.31 -2.74 37.17
CA LEU A 331 1.49 -4.13 36.73
C LEU A 331 2.75 -4.35 35.95
N SER A 332 3.12 -3.37 35.11
CA SER A 332 4.31 -3.47 34.27
C SER A 332 4.84 -2.11 33.87
N ILE A 333 6.14 -2.04 33.68
CA ILE A 333 6.86 -0.92 33.09
C ILE A 333 7.83 -1.50 32.07
N TYR A 334 7.64 -1.18 30.80
CA TYR A 334 8.51 -1.64 29.71
C TYR A 334 9.14 -0.47 28.98
N ARG A 335 10.39 -0.66 28.52
CA ARG A 335 11.08 0.29 27.64
C ARG A 335 10.36 0.37 26.29
N ASN A 336 10.11 1.57 25.78
CA ASN A 336 9.37 1.78 24.53
C ASN A 336 10.28 2.32 23.41
N TRP A 337 11.48 1.75 23.28
CA TRP A 337 12.41 2.01 22.19
C TRP A 337 13.04 0.71 21.72
N ARG A 338 13.93 0.74 20.75
CA ARG A 338 14.67 -0.44 20.30
C ARG A 338 15.99 -0.53 21.04
N GLU A 339 16.44 -1.74 21.36
CA GLU A 339 17.70 -1.98 22.03
C GLU A 339 18.91 -1.44 21.23
N ASP A 340 18.83 -1.47 19.88
CA ASP A 340 19.86 -0.98 18.97
C ASP A 340 19.77 0.54 18.70
N ASP A 341 18.82 1.25 19.28
CA ASP A 341 18.61 2.69 19.05
C ASP A 341 19.31 3.54 20.12
N GLU A 342 20.49 4.05 19.80
CA GLU A 342 21.26 4.97 20.66
C GLU A 342 20.47 6.22 21.07
N ARG A 343 19.48 6.63 20.27
CA ARG A 343 18.65 7.81 20.53
C ARG A 343 17.42 7.55 21.38
N LYS A 344 17.15 6.29 21.69
CA LYS A 344 16.01 5.84 22.49
C LYS A 344 14.67 6.42 21.99
N GLN A 345 14.46 6.41 20.67
CA GLN A 345 13.24 6.99 20.07
C GLN A 345 12.02 6.15 20.40
N LYS A 346 10.93 6.84 20.76
CA LYS A 346 9.63 6.22 21.04
C LYS A 346 9.14 5.36 19.88
N ARG A 347 8.78 4.11 20.19
CA ARG A 347 8.10 3.21 19.23
C ARG A 347 6.61 3.52 19.18
N ASP A 348 6.08 3.56 17.97
CA ASP A 348 4.65 3.71 17.75
C ASP A 348 3.96 2.34 17.83
N HIS A 349 2.90 2.24 18.63
CA HIS A 349 2.04 1.06 18.72
C HIS A 349 0.62 1.33 18.24
N PHE A 350 0.25 2.60 18.16
CA PHE A 350 -1.08 3.04 17.79
C PHE A 350 -1.07 3.74 16.44
N VAL A 351 -2.04 3.42 15.61
CA VAL A 351 -2.30 4.10 14.35
C VAL A 351 -3.64 4.79 14.46
N GLN A 352 -3.64 6.10 14.23
CA GLN A 352 -4.84 6.92 14.23
C GLN A 352 -5.41 7.00 12.81
N TYR A 353 -6.72 6.82 12.71
CA TYR A 353 -7.51 7.01 11.52
C TYR A 353 -8.46 8.19 11.75
N ASP A 354 -8.46 9.16 10.83
CA ASP A 354 -9.31 10.34 10.91
C ASP A 354 -10.25 10.40 9.70
N TYR A 355 -11.54 10.63 9.98
CA TYR A 355 -12.53 10.92 8.94
C TYR A 355 -12.32 12.34 8.41
N VAL A 356 -12.43 13.33 9.26
CA VAL A 356 -11.98 14.69 9.03
C VAL A 356 -11.13 15.10 10.22
N THR A 357 -9.92 15.60 9.97
CA THR A 357 -9.06 16.13 11.03
C THR A 357 -9.75 17.31 11.73
N GLY A 358 -9.87 17.21 13.06
CA GLY A 358 -10.49 18.23 13.89
C GLY A 358 -9.52 19.34 14.29
N PHE A 359 -9.87 20.04 15.38
CA PHE A 359 -9.03 21.09 15.98
C PHE A 359 -8.03 20.52 17.00
N GLY A 360 -8.19 19.27 17.39
CA GLY A 360 -7.35 18.56 18.35
C GLY A 360 -7.19 17.10 17.95
N ALA A 361 -6.88 16.24 18.92
CA ALA A 361 -6.60 14.83 18.70
C ALA A 361 -7.79 14.02 18.15
N TYR A 362 -9.02 14.42 18.49
CA TYR A 362 -10.21 13.71 18.04
C TYR A 362 -10.79 14.34 16.79
N GLY A 363 -10.98 13.49 15.76
CA GLY A 363 -11.51 13.90 14.46
C GLY A 363 -13.01 14.25 14.48
N ILE A 364 -13.49 14.81 13.37
CA ILE A 364 -14.89 15.19 13.16
C ILE A 364 -15.56 14.11 12.27
N GLY A 365 -16.58 13.44 12.81
CA GLY A 365 -17.37 12.43 12.11
C GLY A 365 -18.79 12.87 11.77
N TYR A 366 -19.59 11.93 11.31
CA TYR A 366 -20.98 12.16 10.93
C TYR A 366 -21.84 12.66 12.09
N ILE A 367 -21.56 12.25 13.32
CA ILE A 367 -22.25 12.79 14.51
C ILE A 367 -22.13 14.31 14.55
N HIS A 368 -20.96 14.84 14.30
CA HIS A 368 -20.71 16.29 14.31
C HIS A 368 -21.29 16.98 13.07
N LEU A 369 -21.22 16.35 11.89
CA LEU A 369 -21.59 16.95 10.62
C LEU A 369 -23.11 16.94 10.38
N ILE A 370 -23.76 15.81 10.63
CA ILE A 370 -25.18 15.60 10.30
C ILE A 370 -26.04 15.19 11.48
N GLY A 371 -25.47 15.00 12.68
CA GLY A 371 -26.23 14.62 13.88
C GLY A 371 -27.35 15.61 14.23
N GLY A 372 -27.10 16.91 14.09
CA GLY A 372 -28.09 17.96 14.28
C GLY A 372 -29.27 17.84 13.28
N TYR A 373 -28.98 17.53 12.02
CA TYR A 373 -29.99 17.31 10.99
C TYR A 373 -30.82 16.04 11.27
N ALA A 374 -30.14 14.94 11.68
CA ALA A 374 -30.82 13.70 12.04
C ALA A 374 -31.76 13.89 13.23
N ARG A 375 -31.36 14.67 14.24
CA ARG A 375 -32.20 15.01 15.40
C ARG A 375 -33.40 15.86 14.98
N ALA A 376 -33.20 16.89 14.16
CA ALA A 376 -34.28 17.73 13.64
C ALA A 376 -35.25 16.90 12.78
N GLY A 377 -34.73 16.05 11.88
CA GLY A 377 -35.53 15.15 11.04
C GLY A 377 -36.37 14.20 11.88
N THR A 378 -35.79 13.57 12.89
CA THR A 378 -36.49 12.71 13.84
C THR A 378 -37.63 13.44 14.53
N SER A 379 -37.39 14.65 15.02
CA SER A 379 -38.43 15.47 15.66
C SER A 379 -39.58 15.79 14.72
N ILE A 380 -39.27 16.15 13.47
CA ILE A 380 -40.30 16.51 12.47
C ILE A 380 -41.10 15.28 12.01
N ILE A 381 -40.42 14.15 11.76
CA ILE A 381 -41.08 12.88 11.41
C ILE A 381 -42.08 12.48 12.50
N ARG A 382 -41.65 12.49 13.77
CA ARG A 382 -42.49 12.18 14.93
C ARG A 382 -43.69 13.11 14.98
N GLN A 383 -43.53 14.44 14.84
CA GLN A 383 -44.61 15.40 14.82
C GLN A 383 -45.60 15.17 13.68
N LEU A 384 -45.12 14.86 12.46
CA LEU A 384 -45.98 14.59 11.31
C LEU A 384 -46.83 13.32 11.49
N VAL A 385 -46.22 12.24 11.97
CA VAL A 385 -46.88 10.97 12.21
C VAL A 385 -47.90 11.09 13.36
N ASP A 386 -47.50 11.76 14.45
CA ASP A 386 -48.34 11.99 15.61
C ASP A 386 -49.55 12.89 15.26
N ALA A 387 -49.32 13.98 14.49
CA ALA A 387 -50.40 14.81 13.97
C ALA A 387 -51.36 14.04 13.05
N GLY A 388 -50.81 13.14 12.18
CA GLY A 388 -51.61 12.28 11.33
C GLY A 388 -52.44 11.29 12.15
N THR A 389 -51.88 10.72 13.19
CA THR A 389 -52.59 9.81 14.10
C THR A 389 -53.74 10.53 14.81
N LEU A 390 -53.50 11.69 15.38
CA LEU A 390 -54.51 12.50 16.06
C LEU A 390 -55.62 13.00 15.08
N SER A 391 -55.22 13.36 13.87
CA SER A 391 -56.19 13.78 12.86
C SER A 391 -57.08 12.64 12.35
N ASN A 392 -56.51 11.45 12.16
CA ASN A 392 -57.23 10.27 11.70
C ASN A 392 -58.07 9.59 12.80
N LEU A 393 -57.61 9.68 14.05
CA LEU A 393 -58.28 9.12 15.23
C LEU A 393 -58.59 10.24 16.24
N PRO A 394 -59.45 11.18 15.89
CA PRO A 394 -59.68 12.32 16.75
C PRO A 394 -60.40 11.92 18.05
N GLY A 395 -59.82 12.31 19.17
CA GLY A 395 -60.51 12.26 20.45
C GLY A 395 -61.64 13.28 20.45
N GLY A 396 -62.59 13.13 21.35
CA GLY A 396 -63.71 14.06 21.43
C GLY A 396 -64.13 14.31 22.87
N LEU A 397 -64.91 15.34 23.05
CA LEU A 397 -65.60 15.63 24.30
C LEU A 397 -67.03 15.16 24.19
N LYS A 398 -67.47 14.43 25.19
CA LYS A 398 -68.90 14.05 25.35
C LYS A 398 -69.51 14.79 26.51
N THR A 399 -70.80 15.24 26.36
CA THR A 399 -71.51 15.85 27.45
C THR A 399 -71.81 14.84 28.55
N ARG A 400 -71.80 15.35 29.77
CA ARG A 400 -72.07 14.49 30.94
C ARG A 400 -73.50 13.96 30.85
N GLY A 401 -73.70 12.65 30.88
CA GLY A 401 -75.04 11.99 30.73
C GLY A 401 -75.28 11.28 29.43
N LEU A 402 -74.38 11.51 28.40
CA LEU A 402 -74.39 10.68 27.20
C LEU A 402 -73.85 9.28 27.54
N ARG A 403 -74.65 8.26 27.35
CA ARG A 403 -74.30 6.85 27.54
C ARG A 403 -74.23 6.16 26.22
N ILE A 404 -73.12 5.54 25.92
CA ILE A 404 -72.90 4.72 24.72
C ILE A 404 -72.80 3.27 25.19
N LYS A 405 -73.59 2.40 24.68
CA LYS A 405 -73.52 0.99 25.01
C LYS A 405 -72.22 0.40 24.51
N GLY A 406 -71.45 -0.20 25.43
CA GLY A 406 -70.14 -0.71 25.09
C GLY A 406 -69.01 0.39 24.99
N ASP A 407 -69.12 1.47 25.77
CA ASP A 407 -68.15 2.60 25.81
C ASP A 407 -66.73 2.16 26.26
N ASP A 408 -66.62 0.96 26.93
CA ASP A 408 -65.38 0.40 27.42
C ASP A 408 -64.56 -0.35 26.33
N THR A 409 -65.12 -0.53 25.13
CA THR A 409 -64.50 -1.26 24.04
C THR A 409 -64.37 -0.40 22.80
N PRO A 410 -63.27 -0.53 22.01
CA PRO A 410 -63.14 0.13 20.72
C PRO A 410 -64.28 -0.27 19.75
N ILE A 411 -64.77 0.71 18.95
CA ILE A 411 -65.77 0.46 17.92
C ILE A 411 -65.09 -0.28 16.76
N GLN A 412 -65.71 -1.40 16.34
CA GLN A 412 -65.24 -2.17 15.20
C GLN A 412 -65.68 -1.53 13.90
N PRO A 413 -64.94 -1.66 12.77
CA PRO A 413 -65.38 -1.19 11.47
C PRO A 413 -66.74 -1.80 11.06
N GLY A 414 -67.73 -0.94 10.79
CA GLY A 414 -69.08 -1.37 10.45
C GLY A 414 -70.00 -1.63 11.65
N GLU A 415 -69.57 -1.40 12.88
CA GLU A 415 -70.39 -1.55 14.08
C GLU A 415 -71.26 -0.29 14.30
N PHE A 416 -72.51 -0.52 14.68
CA PHE A 416 -73.43 0.52 15.15
C PHE A 416 -73.71 0.32 16.63
N ARG A 417 -73.61 1.38 17.43
CA ARG A 417 -73.84 1.33 18.91
C ARG A 417 -75.04 2.16 19.25
N ASP A 418 -75.85 1.65 20.16
CA ASP A 418 -76.94 2.41 20.76
C ASP A 418 -76.42 3.50 21.67
N VAL A 419 -76.96 4.70 21.60
CA VAL A 419 -76.59 5.86 22.33
C VAL A 419 -77.83 6.48 23.03
N ASP A 420 -77.75 6.56 24.36
CA ASP A 420 -78.76 7.27 25.15
C ASP A 420 -78.38 8.74 25.28
N ILE A 421 -79.25 9.64 24.81
CA ILE A 421 -79.00 11.08 24.72
C ILE A 421 -79.79 11.78 25.81
N PRO A 422 -79.25 12.62 26.66
CA PRO A 422 -79.94 13.38 27.68
C PRO A 422 -80.89 14.43 27.07
N SER A 423 -80.54 15.07 25.96
CA SER A 423 -81.38 15.98 25.20
C SER A 423 -80.67 16.39 23.84
N GLY A 424 -81.52 16.72 22.81
CA GLY A 424 -80.97 17.18 21.51
C GLY A 424 -80.56 16.08 20.56
N ALA A 425 -79.76 16.40 19.54
CA ALA A 425 -79.23 15.40 18.63
C ALA A 425 -77.93 14.85 19.12
N VAL A 426 -77.53 13.63 18.66
CA VAL A 426 -76.25 12.98 19.01
C VAL A 426 -75.07 13.95 18.72
N ARG A 427 -75.17 14.66 17.60
CA ARG A 427 -74.13 15.59 17.14
C ARG A 427 -73.89 16.75 18.09
N ASP A 428 -74.88 17.20 18.85
CA ASP A 428 -74.77 18.30 19.79
C ASP A 428 -74.21 17.89 21.10
N ASN A 429 -74.12 16.59 21.39
CA ASN A 429 -73.62 15.99 22.59
C ASN A 429 -72.20 15.40 22.45
N ILE A 430 -71.67 15.36 21.26
CA ILE A 430 -70.30 14.89 20.97
C ILE A 430 -69.63 15.96 20.13
N MET A 431 -68.50 16.48 20.62
CA MET A 431 -67.63 17.45 19.93
C MET A 431 -66.32 16.76 19.69
N PRO A 432 -65.98 16.42 18.44
CA PRO A 432 -64.64 15.99 18.11
C PRO A 432 -63.63 17.16 18.33
N LEU A 433 -62.46 16.86 18.90
CA LEU A 433 -61.43 17.85 19.07
C LEU A 433 -60.88 18.23 17.68
N PRO A 434 -60.75 19.54 17.37
CA PRO A 434 -60.30 19.98 16.06
C PRO A 434 -58.77 19.84 15.95
N TYR A 435 -58.30 18.62 15.73
CA TYR A 435 -56.90 18.40 15.42
C TYR A 435 -56.61 18.89 13.99
N LYS A 436 -55.46 19.53 13.83
CA LYS A 436 -54.97 19.98 12.54
C LYS A 436 -54.37 18.81 11.75
N GLU A 437 -54.60 18.81 10.45
CA GLU A 437 -53.91 17.89 9.56
C GLU A 437 -52.38 18.05 9.62
N PRO A 438 -51.62 17.01 9.29
CA PRO A 438 -50.14 17.13 9.20
C PRO A 438 -49.73 18.30 8.34
N SER A 439 -48.81 19.11 8.86
CA SER A 439 -48.40 20.33 8.19
C SER A 439 -47.54 20.07 6.95
N GLN A 440 -48.02 20.50 5.77
CA GLN A 440 -47.27 20.45 4.51
C GLN A 440 -45.97 21.30 4.58
N VAL A 441 -45.95 22.35 5.39
CA VAL A 441 -44.73 23.14 5.61
C VAL A 441 -43.67 22.33 6.36
N LEU A 442 -44.07 21.55 7.36
CA LEU A 442 -43.13 20.66 8.07
C LEU A 442 -42.65 19.52 7.16
N ALA A 443 -43.50 18.97 6.30
CA ALA A 443 -43.08 17.97 5.32
C ALA A 443 -42.04 18.56 4.34
N GLY A 444 -42.29 19.76 3.79
CA GLY A 444 -41.34 20.44 2.93
C GLY A 444 -40.04 20.86 3.65
N LEU A 445 -40.09 21.13 4.97
CA LEU A 445 -38.89 21.36 5.78
C LEU A 445 -38.09 20.05 5.98
N LEU A 446 -38.78 18.95 6.20
CA LEU A 446 -38.15 17.61 6.31
C LEU A 446 -37.39 17.27 5.03
N ASP A 447 -37.99 17.51 3.86
CA ASP A 447 -37.35 17.28 2.56
C ASP A 447 -36.06 18.11 2.43
N LYS A 448 -36.12 19.40 2.81
CA LYS A 448 -34.93 20.27 2.78
C LYS A 448 -33.84 19.81 3.73
N ILE A 449 -34.20 19.46 4.96
CA ILE A 449 -33.26 18.96 5.97
C ILE A 449 -32.62 17.66 5.48
N THR A 450 -33.39 16.76 4.93
CA THR A 450 -32.92 15.50 4.36
C THR A 450 -31.96 15.74 3.19
N LEU A 451 -32.30 16.65 2.29
CA LEU A 451 -31.44 16.99 1.14
C LEU A 451 -30.11 17.62 1.58
N GLU A 452 -30.13 18.56 2.51
CA GLU A 452 -28.91 19.19 3.04
C GLU A 452 -28.05 18.21 3.81
N ALA A 453 -28.66 17.35 4.65
CA ALA A 453 -27.94 16.31 5.37
C ALA A 453 -27.26 15.29 4.43
N ARG A 454 -27.99 14.81 3.40
CA ARG A 454 -27.43 13.92 2.39
C ARG A 454 -26.30 14.58 1.61
N ARG A 455 -26.44 15.85 1.27
CA ARG A 455 -25.41 16.63 0.59
C ARG A 455 -24.15 16.76 1.45
N LEU A 456 -24.30 17.05 2.75
CA LEU A 456 -23.21 17.20 3.69
C LEU A 456 -22.55 15.86 4.02
N GLY A 457 -23.34 14.80 4.13
CA GLY A 457 -22.86 13.43 4.34
C GLY A 457 -22.25 12.77 3.10
N SER A 458 -22.16 13.48 1.97
CA SER A 458 -21.73 12.93 0.67
C SER A 458 -22.57 11.73 0.21
N ILE A 459 -23.82 11.63 0.71
CA ILE A 459 -24.78 10.57 0.38
C ILE A 459 -25.60 10.93 -0.88
N ALA A 460 -25.34 12.10 -1.47
CA ALA A 460 -26.08 12.53 -2.65
C ALA A 460 -25.88 11.53 -3.80
N ASP A 461 -26.82 10.63 -3.95
CA ASP A 461 -26.91 9.79 -5.13
C ASP A 461 -27.09 10.70 -6.35
N MET A 462 -26.18 10.60 -7.30
CA MET A 462 -26.54 11.01 -8.66
C MET A 462 -27.72 10.13 -9.06
N GLN A 463 -28.88 10.74 -9.15
CA GLN A 463 -29.97 10.06 -9.85
C GLN A 463 -29.51 9.91 -11.30
N VAL A 464 -29.09 8.69 -11.65
CA VAL A 464 -28.73 8.33 -13.03
C VAL A 464 -29.90 8.67 -13.97
N SER A 465 -31.11 8.79 -13.42
CA SER A 465 -32.33 9.26 -14.10
C SER A 465 -32.25 10.71 -14.58
N ASP A 466 -31.46 11.57 -13.95
CA ASP A 466 -31.27 12.98 -14.35
C ASP A 466 -30.25 13.15 -15.48
N MET A 467 -29.54 12.10 -15.81
CA MET A 467 -28.63 12.10 -16.95
C MET A 467 -29.38 11.75 -18.22
N SER A 468 -29.39 12.65 -19.16
CA SER A 468 -29.93 12.34 -20.49
C SER A 468 -29.13 11.17 -21.08
N ALA A 469 -29.84 10.18 -21.65
CA ALA A 469 -29.24 9.02 -22.32
C ALA A 469 -28.20 9.39 -23.41
N ASN A 470 -28.09 10.66 -23.78
CA ASN A 470 -27.20 11.22 -24.79
C ASN A 470 -26.02 11.99 -24.19
N SER A 471 -25.75 11.94 -22.88
CA SER A 471 -24.59 12.62 -22.29
C SER A 471 -23.29 11.95 -22.77
N PRO A 472 -22.30 12.75 -23.26
CA PRO A 472 -20.99 12.18 -23.61
C PRO A 472 -20.36 11.48 -22.42
N VAL A 473 -19.79 10.30 -22.63
CA VAL A 473 -19.15 9.48 -21.58
C VAL A 473 -18.14 10.28 -20.76
N GLY A 474 -17.38 11.18 -21.39
CA GLY A 474 -16.42 12.04 -20.72
C GLY A 474 -17.05 13.05 -19.75
N THR A 475 -18.24 13.57 -20.08
CA THR A 475 -18.98 14.50 -19.18
C THR A 475 -19.52 13.75 -17.95
N THR A 476 -20.04 12.54 -18.17
CA THR A 476 -20.49 11.66 -17.09
C THR A 476 -19.37 11.32 -16.13
N LEU A 477 -18.21 10.94 -16.66
CA LEU A 477 -17.02 10.63 -15.85
C LEU A 477 -16.51 11.84 -15.07
N ALA A 478 -16.44 13.02 -15.69
CA ALA A 478 -16.02 14.24 -15.01
C ALA A 478 -16.98 14.66 -13.88
N LEU A 479 -18.28 14.42 -14.05
CA LEU A 479 -19.27 14.65 -13.01
C LEU A 479 -19.14 13.65 -11.85
N LEU A 480 -18.96 12.37 -12.17
CA LEU A 480 -18.68 11.31 -11.17
C LEU A 480 -17.40 11.61 -10.39
N GLU A 481 -16.33 11.97 -11.08
CA GLU A 481 -15.05 12.34 -10.44
C GLU A 481 -15.23 13.53 -9.51
N ARG A 482 -15.98 14.55 -9.91
CA ARG A 482 -16.25 15.72 -9.06
C ARG A 482 -17.04 15.36 -7.80
N GLN A 483 -18.00 14.43 -7.90
CA GLN A 483 -18.78 13.99 -6.74
C GLN A 483 -17.94 13.14 -5.77
N LEU A 484 -17.11 12.26 -6.31
CA LEU A 484 -16.24 11.41 -5.50
C LEU A 484 -15.11 12.17 -4.81
N LYS A 485 -14.89 13.45 -5.16
CA LYS A 485 -13.74 14.23 -4.68
C LYS A 485 -13.71 14.42 -3.16
N THR A 486 -14.87 14.58 -2.51
CA THR A 486 -14.93 14.70 -1.05
C THR A 486 -14.65 13.36 -0.38
N MET A 487 -15.21 12.28 -0.91
CA MET A 487 -14.98 10.93 -0.41
C MET A 487 -13.53 10.50 -0.66
N SER A 488 -12.95 10.83 -1.82
CA SER A 488 -11.55 10.53 -2.12
C SER A 488 -10.56 11.17 -1.15
N ALA A 489 -10.89 12.36 -0.61
CA ALA A 489 -10.07 13.00 0.42
C ALA A 489 -10.12 12.25 1.76
N VAL A 490 -11.26 11.67 2.13
CA VAL A 490 -11.38 10.79 3.31
C VAL A 490 -10.64 9.49 3.07
N GLN A 491 -10.83 8.88 1.91
CA GLN A 491 -10.12 7.66 1.51
C GLN A 491 -8.60 7.87 1.48
N ALA A 492 -8.11 9.04 1.05
CA ALA A 492 -6.69 9.37 1.08
C ALA A 492 -6.13 9.38 2.51
N ARG A 493 -6.91 9.88 3.50
CA ARG A 493 -6.50 9.82 4.91
C ARG A 493 -6.49 8.38 5.44
N VAL A 494 -7.54 7.61 5.15
CA VAL A 494 -7.60 6.18 5.50
C VAL A 494 -6.41 5.42 4.89
N HIS A 495 -6.12 5.66 3.61
CA HIS A 495 -4.98 5.09 2.93
C HIS A 495 -3.64 5.44 3.59
N TYR A 496 -3.46 6.72 3.97
CA TYR A 496 -2.25 7.16 4.67
C TYR A 496 -2.08 6.47 6.03
N SER A 497 -3.16 6.36 6.82
CA SER A 497 -3.13 5.64 8.09
C SER A 497 -2.90 4.15 7.91
N MET A 498 -3.50 3.52 6.90
CA MET A 498 -3.20 2.11 6.54
C MET A 498 -1.75 1.91 6.12
N LYS A 499 -1.15 2.87 5.41
CA LYS A 499 0.28 2.82 5.08
C LYS A 499 1.14 2.79 6.35
N GLN A 500 0.79 3.58 7.35
CA GLN A 500 1.48 3.56 8.65
C GLN A 500 1.25 2.23 9.38
N GLU A 501 0.03 1.72 9.41
CA GLU A 501 -0.28 0.41 9.99
C GLU A 501 0.54 -0.71 9.35
N PHE A 502 0.62 -0.75 8.02
CA PHE A 502 1.38 -1.77 7.32
C PHE A 502 2.89 -1.65 7.52
N LYS A 503 3.40 -0.43 7.72
CA LYS A 503 4.80 -0.24 8.10
C LYS A 503 5.09 -0.82 9.49
N LEU A 504 4.24 -0.56 10.46
CA LEU A 504 4.37 -1.15 11.80
C LEU A 504 4.26 -2.68 11.76
N LEU A 505 3.27 -3.20 11.03
CA LEU A 505 3.14 -4.66 10.83
C LEU A 505 4.38 -5.27 10.17
N LYS A 506 4.91 -4.61 9.14
CA LYS A 506 6.14 -5.01 8.46
C LYS A 506 7.31 -5.11 9.44
N GLU A 507 7.50 -4.09 10.28
CA GLU A 507 8.57 -4.06 11.26
C GLU A 507 8.42 -5.18 12.30
N ILE A 508 7.22 -5.37 12.84
CA ILE A 508 6.93 -6.44 13.80
C ILE A 508 7.14 -7.83 13.18
N ILE A 509 6.69 -8.03 11.94
CA ILE A 509 6.90 -9.28 11.22
C ILE A 509 8.40 -9.53 11.04
N ARG A 510 9.15 -8.51 10.61
CA ARG A 510 10.59 -8.62 10.43
C ARG A 510 11.31 -8.99 11.73
N GLU A 511 10.96 -8.34 12.83
CA GLU A 511 11.60 -8.57 14.14
C GLU A 511 11.33 -9.99 14.69
N ASN A 512 10.12 -10.52 14.47
CA ASN A 512 9.66 -11.79 15.05
C ASN A 512 9.65 -12.97 14.08
N THR A 513 10.23 -12.82 12.88
CA THR A 513 10.25 -13.88 11.87
C THR A 513 11.65 -14.47 11.74
N PRO A 514 11.78 -15.82 11.64
CA PRO A 514 13.06 -16.48 11.36
C PRO A 514 13.66 -16.00 10.04
N ALA A 515 14.97 -16.17 9.86
CA ALA A 515 15.70 -15.72 8.67
C ALA A 515 15.09 -16.24 7.36
N GLU A 516 14.59 -17.46 7.35
CA GLU A 516 13.82 -18.03 6.24
C GLU A 516 12.68 -18.89 6.79
N TYR A 517 11.48 -18.76 6.23
CA TYR A 517 10.34 -19.59 6.60
C TYR A 517 9.35 -19.76 5.44
N ALA A 518 8.65 -20.90 5.45
CA ALA A 518 7.60 -21.19 4.47
C ALA A 518 6.24 -20.71 5.00
N TYR A 519 5.63 -19.73 4.33
CA TYR A 519 4.34 -19.18 4.75
C TYR A 519 3.11 -19.86 4.13
N THR A 520 3.31 -20.77 3.18
CA THR A 520 2.19 -21.50 2.56
C THR A 520 2.17 -22.95 3.05
N PRO A 521 1.35 -23.29 4.04
CA PRO A 521 1.35 -24.63 4.62
C PRO A 521 0.93 -25.74 3.64
N VAL A 522 0.23 -25.42 2.55
CA VAL A 522 -0.32 -26.43 1.63
C VAL A 522 0.60 -26.76 0.46
N LYS A 523 1.55 -25.93 0.09
CA LYS A 523 2.42 -26.16 -1.08
C LYS A 523 3.90 -25.80 -0.91
N GLY A 524 4.38 -25.59 0.27
CA GLY A 524 5.79 -25.58 0.69
C GLY A 524 6.86 -24.82 -0.10
N ASP A 525 6.56 -24.34 -1.30
CA ASP A 525 7.57 -23.84 -2.24
C ASP A 525 7.81 -22.32 -2.17
N ARG A 526 7.01 -21.61 -1.39
CA ARG A 526 7.15 -20.15 -1.23
C ARG A 526 7.82 -19.87 0.10
N GLN A 527 9.00 -19.32 0.05
CA GLN A 527 9.77 -18.91 1.21
C GLN A 527 9.92 -17.40 1.20
N THR A 528 9.75 -16.78 2.38
CA THR A 528 10.06 -15.39 2.61
C THR A 528 11.32 -15.30 3.44
N LYS A 529 12.20 -14.38 3.09
CA LYS A 529 13.40 -14.10 3.84
C LYS A 529 13.19 -12.88 4.71
N GLN A 530 13.67 -12.91 5.94
CA GLN A 530 13.63 -11.74 6.83
C GLN A 530 14.25 -10.51 6.15
N ALA A 531 15.38 -10.69 5.46
CA ALA A 531 16.06 -9.63 4.71
C ALA A 531 15.25 -9.04 3.56
N ASP A 532 14.22 -9.74 3.04
CA ASP A 532 13.37 -9.21 1.98
C ASP A 532 12.57 -7.98 2.46
N TYR A 533 12.22 -7.97 3.75
CA TYR A 533 11.49 -6.86 4.38
C TYR A 533 12.29 -5.56 4.46
N ASP A 534 13.63 -5.63 4.43
CA ASP A 534 14.51 -4.46 4.40
C ASP A 534 14.62 -3.83 3.02
N MET A 535 14.38 -4.60 1.98
CA MET A 535 14.59 -4.18 0.59
C MET A 535 13.39 -3.42 0.00
N VAL A 536 12.21 -3.49 0.63
CA VAL A 536 10.93 -3.10 0.02
C VAL A 536 10.10 -2.28 0.98
N ASP A 537 9.43 -1.24 0.50
CA ASP A 537 8.38 -0.53 1.25
C ASP A 537 7.01 -1.18 1.01
N VAL A 538 6.10 -1.01 1.97
CA VAL A 538 4.77 -1.59 1.95
C VAL A 538 3.72 -0.48 1.93
N ILE A 539 2.77 -0.59 1.00
CA ILE A 539 1.69 0.37 0.83
C ILE A 539 0.34 -0.35 0.73
N PRO A 540 -0.77 0.29 1.08
CA PRO A 540 -2.10 -0.25 0.81
C PRO A 540 -2.37 -0.35 -0.70
N VAL A 541 -3.21 -1.30 -1.09
CA VAL A 541 -3.67 -1.45 -2.48
C VAL A 541 -4.56 -0.27 -2.89
N SER A 542 -5.37 0.25 -1.97
CA SER A 542 -6.22 1.40 -2.18
C SER A 542 -5.39 2.68 -2.28
N ASP A 543 -5.09 3.13 -3.49
CA ASP A 543 -4.52 4.46 -3.71
C ASP A 543 -5.61 5.37 -4.28
N PRO A 544 -6.10 6.35 -3.51
CA PRO A 544 -7.13 7.27 -3.96
C PRO A 544 -6.67 8.20 -5.10
N ASN A 545 -5.36 8.33 -5.31
CA ASN A 545 -4.78 9.04 -6.45
C ASN A 545 -4.61 8.13 -7.67
N SER A 546 -4.75 6.82 -7.50
CA SER A 546 -4.73 5.90 -8.63
C SER A 546 -5.98 6.08 -9.48
N ALA A 547 -5.79 6.07 -10.78
CA ALA A 547 -6.91 6.10 -11.72
C ALA A 547 -7.91 4.97 -11.41
N THR A 548 -9.20 5.25 -11.42
CA THR A 548 -10.22 4.22 -11.28
C THR A 548 -10.04 3.13 -12.32
N MET A 549 -10.57 1.93 -12.07
CA MET A 549 -10.47 0.82 -13.03
C MET A 549 -10.94 1.25 -14.44
N ALA A 550 -12.01 2.02 -14.51
CA ALA A 550 -12.52 2.56 -15.77
C ALA A 550 -11.54 3.55 -16.43
N GLN A 551 -10.92 4.43 -15.65
CA GLN A 551 -9.91 5.36 -16.14
C GLN A 551 -8.66 4.61 -16.60
N ARG A 552 -8.20 3.61 -15.85
CA ARG A 552 -7.07 2.75 -16.27
C ARG A 552 -7.34 2.03 -17.58
N ILE A 553 -8.52 1.45 -17.72
CA ILE A 553 -8.92 0.79 -18.99
C ILE A 553 -8.87 1.79 -20.14
N MET A 554 -9.39 3.01 -19.96
CA MET A 554 -9.32 4.04 -21.01
C MET A 554 -7.90 4.50 -21.30
N GLN A 555 -7.05 4.64 -20.28
CA GLN A 555 -5.64 4.96 -20.48
C GLN A 555 -4.92 3.88 -21.28
N TYR A 556 -5.12 2.60 -20.93
CA TYR A 556 -4.56 1.49 -21.70
C TYR A 556 -5.12 1.40 -23.11
N GLN A 557 -6.42 1.65 -23.31
CA GLN A 557 -7.00 1.71 -24.65
C GLN A 557 -6.38 2.86 -25.50
N ALA A 558 -6.16 4.03 -24.88
CA ALA A 558 -5.49 5.13 -25.55
C ALA A 558 -4.04 4.80 -25.89
N ILE A 559 -3.30 4.13 -24.99
CA ILE A 559 -1.93 3.68 -25.24
C ILE A 559 -1.91 2.64 -26.35
N ILE A 560 -2.84 1.68 -26.37
CA ILE A 560 -2.95 0.68 -27.45
C ILE A 560 -3.24 1.36 -28.80
N GLN A 561 -4.08 2.38 -28.84
CA GLN A 561 -4.32 3.15 -30.05
C GLN A 561 -3.06 3.89 -30.54
N LEU A 562 -2.28 4.46 -29.63
CA LEU A 562 -0.99 5.08 -29.95
C LEU A 562 0.02 4.04 -30.43
N ALA A 563 0.05 2.86 -29.82
CA ALA A 563 0.93 1.77 -30.19
C ALA A 563 0.63 1.20 -31.58
N GLN A 564 -0.63 1.25 -32.05
CA GLN A 564 -0.97 0.88 -33.44
C GLN A 564 -0.31 1.78 -34.48
N GLY A 565 -0.05 3.05 -34.11
CA GLY A 565 0.64 4.00 -35.00
C GLY A 565 2.16 3.81 -35.09
N ALA A 566 2.80 3.22 -34.09
CA ALA A 566 4.22 2.99 -33.99
C ALA A 566 4.57 1.75 -33.18
N PRO A 567 4.22 0.55 -33.65
CA PRO A 567 4.33 -0.70 -32.86
C PRO A 567 5.77 -1.05 -32.47
N GLN A 568 6.76 -0.47 -33.12
CA GLN A 568 8.19 -0.73 -32.89
C GLN A 568 8.73 -0.10 -31.58
N ILE A 569 7.99 0.86 -31.00
CA ILE A 569 8.42 1.60 -29.82
C ILE A 569 7.86 0.97 -28.53
N TYR A 570 6.78 0.21 -28.66
CA TYR A 570 6.04 -0.35 -27.53
C TYR A 570 6.25 -1.85 -27.40
N ASP A 571 6.42 -2.31 -26.17
CA ASP A 571 6.29 -3.73 -25.85
C ASP A 571 4.80 -4.09 -25.80
N LEU A 572 4.27 -4.56 -26.91
CA LEU A 572 2.86 -4.92 -27.04
C LEU A 572 2.44 -6.09 -26.14
N PRO A 573 3.21 -7.19 -26.03
CA PRO A 573 2.92 -8.26 -25.11
C PRO A 573 2.76 -7.81 -23.66
N GLN A 574 3.69 -7.01 -23.16
CA GLN A 574 3.65 -6.47 -21.80
C GLN A 574 2.47 -5.50 -21.62
N LEU A 575 2.18 -4.67 -22.59
CA LEU A 575 1.04 -3.75 -22.57
C LEU A 575 -0.30 -4.50 -22.51
N HIS A 576 -0.46 -5.55 -23.32
CA HIS A 576 -1.64 -6.41 -23.29
C HIS A 576 -1.80 -7.14 -21.96
N ARG A 577 -0.70 -7.64 -21.41
CA ARG A 577 -0.69 -8.29 -20.09
C ARG A 577 -1.16 -7.36 -18.98
N GLN A 578 -0.60 -6.17 -18.92
CA GLN A 578 -1.01 -5.14 -17.95
C GLN A 578 -2.48 -4.76 -18.12
N MET A 579 -2.98 -4.67 -19.36
CA MET A 579 -4.41 -4.43 -19.59
C MET A 579 -5.28 -5.58 -19.06
N ILE A 580 -4.89 -6.83 -19.27
CA ILE A 580 -5.59 -8.02 -18.78
C ILE A 580 -5.59 -8.05 -17.25
N GLU A 581 -4.49 -7.69 -16.62
CA GLU A 581 -4.38 -7.56 -15.16
C GLU A 581 -5.32 -6.48 -14.61
N VAL A 582 -5.38 -5.33 -15.27
CA VAL A 582 -6.32 -4.25 -14.92
C VAL A 582 -7.77 -4.68 -15.07
N LEU A 583 -8.09 -5.54 -16.02
CA LEU A 583 -9.43 -6.15 -16.17
C LEU A 583 -9.74 -7.19 -15.08
N GLY A 584 -8.80 -7.48 -14.17
CA GLY A 584 -8.99 -8.42 -13.06
C GLY A 584 -8.96 -9.90 -13.46
N VAL A 585 -8.45 -10.21 -14.64
CA VAL A 585 -8.31 -11.60 -15.09
C VAL A 585 -7.10 -12.23 -14.44
N LYS A 586 -7.33 -13.26 -13.64
CA LYS A 586 -6.25 -14.03 -13.00
C LYS A 586 -5.42 -14.79 -14.04
N ASN A 587 -4.12 -14.91 -13.80
CA ASN A 587 -3.16 -15.60 -14.68
C ASN A 587 -2.97 -14.92 -16.06
N ALA A 588 -2.86 -13.60 -16.10
CA ALA A 588 -2.52 -12.85 -17.31
C ALA A 588 -1.23 -13.38 -17.98
N GLU A 589 -0.28 -13.88 -17.18
CA GLU A 589 0.96 -14.56 -17.59
C GLU A 589 0.73 -15.75 -18.53
N LYS A 590 -0.35 -16.52 -18.29
CA LYS A 590 -0.70 -17.66 -19.14
C LYS A 590 -1.41 -17.26 -20.43
N LEU A 591 -2.07 -16.09 -20.43
CA LEU A 591 -2.77 -15.58 -21.61
C LEU A 591 -1.83 -14.87 -22.58
N VAL A 592 -0.89 -14.11 -22.03
CA VAL A 592 0.14 -13.38 -22.80
C VAL A 592 1.50 -13.69 -22.17
N PRO A 593 2.12 -14.83 -22.51
CA PRO A 593 3.48 -15.12 -22.03
C PRO A 593 4.47 -14.13 -22.68
N ILE A 594 5.33 -13.55 -21.87
CA ILE A 594 6.47 -12.74 -22.31
C ILE A 594 7.75 -13.56 -22.17
N ASP A 595 8.81 -13.12 -22.84
CA ASP A 595 10.08 -13.86 -22.85
C ASP A 595 10.70 -14.04 -21.46
N GLU A 596 10.39 -13.16 -20.53
CA GLU A 596 10.84 -13.22 -19.12
C GLU A 596 10.17 -14.33 -18.31
N ASP A 597 8.96 -14.74 -18.69
CA ASP A 597 8.22 -15.82 -18.00
C ASP A 597 8.67 -17.21 -18.42
N MET A 598 9.49 -17.30 -19.45
CA MET A 598 9.99 -18.60 -19.91
C MET A 598 10.99 -19.14 -18.92
N LYS A 599 10.73 -20.35 -18.45
CA LYS A 599 11.63 -21.11 -17.57
C LYS A 599 12.49 -22.07 -18.39
N PRO A 600 13.73 -22.37 -17.94
CA PRO A 600 14.54 -23.40 -18.58
C PRO A 600 13.77 -24.72 -18.61
N ARG A 601 13.82 -25.40 -19.76
CA ARG A 601 13.16 -26.69 -20.00
C ARG A 601 14.20 -27.69 -20.51
N ASP A 602 13.86 -28.96 -20.44
CA ASP A 602 14.65 -30.00 -21.07
C ASP A 602 14.50 -29.92 -22.62
N PRO A 603 15.50 -30.37 -23.39
CA PRO A 603 15.51 -30.20 -24.84
C PRO A 603 14.39 -30.95 -25.57
N ILE A 604 13.84 -32.03 -24.95
CA ILE A 604 12.72 -32.77 -25.53
C ILE A 604 11.42 -31.97 -25.39
N SER A 605 11.20 -31.36 -24.22
CA SER A 605 10.04 -30.47 -23.97
C SER A 605 10.09 -29.23 -24.87
N GLU A 606 11.28 -28.70 -25.16
CA GLU A 606 11.45 -27.59 -26.10
C GLU A 606 11.12 -28.02 -27.53
N ASN A 607 11.57 -29.17 -27.95
CA ASN A 607 11.21 -29.78 -29.23
C ASN A 607 9.69 -29.95 -29.39
N MET A 608 9.00 -30.43 -28.35
CA MET A 608 7.54 -30.55 -28.36
C MET A 608 6.87 -29.16 -28.44
N SER A 609 7.45 -28.14 -27.80
CA SER A 609 6.95 -26.78 -27.86
C SER A 609 7.01 -26.24 -29.30
N PHE A 610 8.10 -26.43 -30.03
CA PHE A 610 8.23 -26.02 -31.43
C PHE A 610 7.21 -26.72 -32.33
N LEU A 611 6.99 -28.03 -32.14
CA LEU A 611 5.99 -28.78 -32.91
C LEU A 611 4.55 -28.25 -32.68
N THR A 612 4.28 -27.67 -31.49
CA THR A 612 2.99 -27.04 -31.16
C THR A 612 2.94 -25.54 -31.50
N GLY A 613 3.98 -25.00 -32.12
CA GLY A 613 4.07 -23.57 -32.51
C GLY A 613 4.32 -22.63 -31.36
N LYS A 614 4.81 -23.12 -30.20
CA LYS A 614 5.17 -22.32 -29.05
C LYS A 614 6.65 -21.94 -29.09
N PRO A 615 7.02 -20.69 -28.77
CA PRO A 615 8.42 -20.29 -28.69
C PRO A 615 9.12 -20.95 -27.50
N ALA A 616 10.41 -21.21 -27.63
CA ALA A 616 11.32 -21.55 -26.56
C ALA A 616 12.51 -20.61 -26.58
N LYS A 617 13.12 -20.35 -25.42
CA LYS A 617 14.28 -19.48 -25.23
C LYS A 617 15.38 -20.25 -24.54
N ALA A 618 16.63 -20.06 -24.96
CA ALA A 618 17.78 -20.65 -24.32
C ALA A 618 18.20 -19.86 -23.06
N PHE A 619 18.66 -20.58 -22.03
CA PHE A 619 19.08 -19.96 -20.76
C PHE A 619 20.54 -20.30 -20.46
N LEU A 620 21.22 -19.37 -19.80
CA LEU A 620 22.66 -19.47 -19.49
C LEU A 620 23.04 -20.72 -18.68
N THR A 621 22.11 -21.29 -17.90
CA THR A 621 22.33 -22.41 -17.00
C THR A 621 22.08 -23.77 -17.63
N GLN A 622 21.66 -23.82 -18.92
CA GLN A 622 21.39 -25.08 -19.62
C GLN A 622 22.68 -25.70 -20.16
N ASP A 623 22.66 -27.02 -20.35
CA ASP A 623 23.72 -27.73 -21.07
C ASP A 623 23.53 -27.52 -22.58
N HIS A 624 24.24 -26.54 -23.13
CA HIS A 624 24.07 -26.12 -24.51
C HIS A 624 24.50 -27.19 -25.52
N ASP A 625 25.49 -28.01 -25.19
CA ASP A 625 25.95 -29.12 -26.07
C ASP A 625 24.87 -30.20 -26.21
N ALA A 626 24.27 -30.58 -25.09
CA ALA A 626 23.17 -31.56 -25.06
C ALA A 626 21.93 -31.03 -25.78
N HIS A 627 21.57 -29.74 -25.61
CA HIS A 627 20.44 -29.11 -26.30
C HIS A 627 20.65 -29.08 -27.82
N ILE A 628 21.81 -28.57 -28.27
CA ILE A 628 22.16 -28.51 -29.69
C ILE A 628 22.09 -29.89 -30.32
N ALA A 629 22.70 -30.91 -29.67
CA ALA A 629 22.69 -32.26 -30.18
C ALA A 629 21.26 -32.83 -30.31
N THR A 630 20.39 -32.56 -29.33
CA THR A 630 19.00 -33.05 -29.32
C THR A 630 18.13 -32.34 -30.37
N HIS A 631 18.27 -31.04 -30.52
CA HIS A 631 17.54 -30.27 -31.52
C HIS A 631 17.99 -30.64 -32.94
N MET A 632 19.28 -30.83 -33.14
CA MET A 632 19.83 -31.28 -34.43
C MET A 632 19.38 -32.71 -34.78
N SER A 633 19.34 -33.62 -33.78
CA SER A 633 18.84 -34.96 -33.99
C SER A 633 17.39 -34.98 -34.44
N MET A 634 16.54 -34.11 -33.87
CA MET A 634 15.14 -33.98 -34.28
C MET A 634 15.03 -33.47 -35.73
N LEU A 635 15.85 -32.49 -36.13
CA LEU A 635 15.85 -31.96 -37.51
C LEU A 635 16.38 -32.98 -38.53
N GLN A 636 17.19 -33.95 -38.10
CA GLN A 636 17.73 -35.03 -38.95
C GLN A 636 16.84 -36.27 -38.98
N ASP A 637 15.86 -36.41 -38.10
CA ASP A 637 14.96 -37.56 -38.05
C ASP A 637 13.97 -37.50 -39.23
N PRO A 638 14.05 -38.52 -40.13
CA PRO A 638 13.19 -38.58 -41.32
C PRO A 638 11.70 -38.71 -41.00
N MET A 639 11.34 -39.34 -39.85
CA MET A 639 9.94 -39.47 -39.44
C MET A 639 9.37 -38.16 -38.98
N VAL A 640 10.12 -37.42 -38.14
CA VAL A 640 9.70 -36.09 -37.64
C VAL A 640 9.61 -35.12 -38.81
N MET A 641 10.61 -35.08 -39.70
CA MET A 641 10.64 -34.20 -40.85
C MET A 641 9.56 -34.54 -41.89
N GLY A 642 9.22 -35.82 -42.04
CA GLY A 642 8.13 -36.25 -42.94
C GLY A 642 6.76 -35.84 -42.42
N GLN A 643 6.53 -35.84 -41.13
CA GLN A 643 5.28 -35.34 -40.49
C GLN A 643 5.25 -33.81 -40.53
N LEU A 644 6.35 -33.17 -40.19
CA LEU A 644 6.46 -31.71 -40.15
C LEU A 644 6.22 -31.13 -41.56
N GLY A 645 6.76 -31.73 -42.61
CA GLY A 645 6.60 -31.33 -44.01
C GLY A 645 5.15 -31.29 -44.51
N GLN A 646 4.24 -32.01 -43.86
CA GLN A 646 2.81 -32.02 -44.16
C GLN A 646 2.05 -30.87 -43.49
N THR A 647 2.67 -30.13 -42.57
CA THR A 647 2.02 -29.01 -41.87
C THR A 647 2.20 -27.70 -42.62
N PRO A 648 1.19 -26.80 -42.68
CA PRO A 648 1.34 -25.49 -43.35
C PRO A 648 2.41 -24.59 -42.69
N MET A 649 2.80 -24.87 -41.44
CA MET A 649 3.78 -24.11 -40.66
C MET A 649 5.19 -24.72 -40.67
N ALA A 650 5.46 -25.74 -41.50
CA ALA A 650 6.74 -26.46 -41.47
C ALA A 650 7.97 -25.54 -41.59
N GLN A 651 7.95 -24.60 -42.50
CA GLN A 651 9.06 -23.66 -42.68
C GLN A 651 9.26 -22.74 -41.47
N GLN A 652 8.16 -22.29 -40.86
CA GLN A 652 8.24 -21.44 -39.67
C GLN A 652 8.78 -22.21 -38.45
N ILE A 653 8.34 -23.43 -38.22
CA ILE A 653 8.82 -24.30 -37.14
C ILE A 653 10.31 -24.60 -37.38
N GLN A 654 10.71 -24.95 -38.55
CA GLN A 654 12.12 -25.21 -38.87
C GLN A 654 13.00 -23.94 -38.64
N ALA A 655 12.53 -22.79 -39.08
CA ALA A 655 13.21 -21.52 -38.81
C ALA A 655 13.32 -21.21 -37.29
N ALA A 656 12.27 -21.47 -36.55
CA ALA A 656 12.26 -21.28 -35.09
C ALA A 656 13.25 -22.20 -34.35
N ILE A 657 13.30 -23.48 -34.74
CA ILE A 657 14.28 -24.41 -34.17
C ILE A 657 15.71 -23.98 -34.50
N MET A 658 15.96 -23.56 -35.75
CA MET A 658 17.29 -23.07 -36.16
C MET A 658 17.70 -21.80 -35.42
N ALA A 659 16.77 -20.87 -35.21
CA ALA A 659 17.02 -19.69 -34.41
C ALA A 659 17.37 -20.03 -32.94
N HIS A 660 16.66 -20.99 -32.37
CA HIS A 660 16.90 -21.44 -31.00
C HIS A 660 18.27 -22.19 -30.87
N ILE A 661 18.62 -23.02 -31.86
CA ILE A 661 19.97 -23.62 -31.92
C ILE A 661 21.04 -22.52 -31.98
N ALA A 662 20.81 -21.43 -32.71
CA ALA A 662 21.75 -20.33 -32.76
C ALA A 662 21.91 -19.61 -31.42
N GLU A 663 20.84 -19.54 -30.63
CA GLU A 663 20.90 -19.03 -29.23
C GLU A 663 21.80 -19.91 -28.36
N HIS A 664 21.61 -21.23 -28.40
CA HIS A 664 22.47 -22.15 -27.66
C HIS A 664 23.94 -22.07 -28.10
N VAL A 665 24.21 -21.97 -29.39
CA VAL A 665 25.58 -21.77 -29.94
C VAL A 665 26.18 -20.44 -29.43
N ALA A 666 25.39 -19.39 -29.32
CA ALA A 666 25.85 -18.13 -28.76
C ALA A 666 26.24 -18.23 -27.27
N PHE A 667 25.43 -18.93 -26.48
CA PHE A 667 25.75 -19.21 -25.08
C PHE A 667 26.96 -20.13 -24.91
N GLN A 668 27.08 -21.16 -25.76
CA GLN A 668 28.25 -22.04 -25.80
C GLN A 668 29.54 -21.25 -26.10
N TYR A 669 29.48 -20.38 -27.10
CA TYR A 669 30.60 -19.47 -27.42
C TYR A 669 30.93 -18.55 -26.23
N ARG A 670 29.93 -18.00 -25.57
CA ARG A 670 30.10 -17.22 -24.36
C ARG A 670 30.81 -18.03 -23.26
N ALA A 671 30.39 -19.27 -23.00
CA ALA A 671 31.00 -20.14 -22.01
C ALA A 671 32.49 -20.41 -22.33
N GLN A 672 32.82 -20.62 -23.60
CA GLN A 672 34.19 -20.80 -24.06
C GLN A 672 35.05 -19.52 -23.87
N VAL A 673 34.45 -18.36 -24.07
CA VAL A 673 35.12 -17.07 -23.80
C VAL A 673 35.36 -16.90 -22.29
N GLN A 674 34.39 -17.25 -21.44
CA GLN A 674 34.52 -17.22 -19.97
C GLN A 674 35.62 -18.15 -19.46
N GLU A 675 35.68 -19.37 -19.99
CA GLU A 675 36.74 -20.33 -19.65
C GLU A 675 38.13 -19.78 -19.99
N ARG A 676 38.24 -19.05 -21.10
CA ARG A 676 39.52 -18.42 -21.51
C ARG A 676 39.90 -17.18 -20.71
N LEU A 677 38.90 -16.44 -20.26
CA LEU A 677 39.09 -15.27 -19.41
C LEU A 677 39.44 -15.65 -17.95
N GLY A 678 39.05 -16.83 -17.52
CA GLY A 678 39.16 -17.26 -16.11
C GLY A 678 38.25 -16.47 -15.18
N ALA A 679 37.27 -15.72 -15.71
CA ALA A 679 36.31 -14.92 -14.95
C ALA A 679 34.90 -15.03 -15.58
N THR A 680 33.87 -14.97 -14.73
CA THR A 680 32.48 -14.98 -15.19
C THR A 680 32.11 -13.64 -15.83
N LEU A 681 31.49 -13.70 -17.01
CA LEU A 681 30.95 -12.52 -17.66
C LEU A 681 29.64 -12.10 -16.98
N PRO A 682 29.36 -10.80 -16.83
CA PRO A 682 28.09 -10.30 -16.30
C PRO A 682 26.92 -10.77 -17.15
N ALA A 683 25.70 -10.81 -16.57
CA ALA A 683 24.50 -11.24 -17.30
C ALA A 683 24.30 -10.44 -18.61
N PRO A 684 23.75 -11.02 -19.68
CA PRO A 684 23.57 -10.32 -20.96
C PRO A 684 22.78 -9.03 -20.86
N ASP A 685 21.87 -8.93 -19.90
CA ASP A 685 20.93 -7.82 -19.71
C ASP A 685 21.41 -6.82 -18.65
N GLN A 686 22.59 -7.06 -18.05
CA GLN A 686 23.14 -6.21 -17.00
C GLN A 686 23.83 -4.99 -17.61
N GLN A 687 23.33 -3.80 -17.26
CA GLN A 687 24.01 -2.55 -17.60
C GLN A 687 25.27 -2.38 -16.74
N LEU A 688 26.39 -2.22 -17.39
CA LEU A 688 27.69 -2.03 -16.75
C LEU A 688 28.05 -0.54 -16.72
N PRO A 689 28.79 -0.07 -15.69
CA PRO A 689 29.42 1.24 -15.74
C PRO A 689 30.36 1.35 -16.95
N GLU A 690 30.38 2.49 -17.60
CA GLU A 690 31.11 2.75 -18.87
C GLU A 690 32.58 2.35 -18.82
N LEU A 691 33.25 2.62 -17.70
CA LEU A 691 34.68 2.27 -17.49
C LEU A 691 34.89 0.74 -17.44
N VAL A 692 33.97 0.03 -16.79
CA VAL A 692 34.05 -1.44 -16.64
C VAL A 692 33.70 -2.11 -17.98
N GLU A 693 32.76 -1.57 -18.73
CA GLU A 693 32.38 -2.06 -20.07
C GLU A 693 33.58 -1.97 -21.02
N VAL A 694 34.30 -0.85 -21.05
CA VAL A 694 35.47 -0.65 -21.93
C VAL A 694 36.62 -1.61 -21.62
N GLU A 695 36.88 -1.85 -20.32
CA GLU A 695 37.94 -2.80 -19.93
C GLU A 695 37.54 -4.24 -20.21
N LEU A 696 36.29 -4.61 -19.90
CA LEU A 696 35.74 -5.93 -20.19
C LEU A 696 35.78 -6.19 -21.70
N SER A 697 35.37 -5.21 -22.51
CA SER A 697 35.36 -5.34 -23.96
C SER A 697 36.77 -5.59 -24.55
N LYS A 698 37.81 -4.98 -23.97
CA LYS A 698 39.21 -5.25 -24.35
C LYS A 698 39.64 -6.67 -24.00
N LEU A 699 39.31 -7.13 -22.79
CA LEU A 699 39.62 -8.49 -22.35
C LEU A 699 38.89 -9.57 -23.15
N VAL A 700 37.59 -9.36 -23.39
CA VAL A 700 36.78 -10.24 -24.26
C VAL A 700 37.31 -10.28 -25.69
N ALA A 701 37.74 -9.15 -26.23
CA ALA A 701 38.35 -9.10 -27.59
C ALA A 701 39.63 -9.93 -27.67
N GLN A 702 40.49 -9.88 -26.64
CA GLN A 702 41.70 -10.69 -26.58
C GLN A 702 41.41 -12.19 -26.48
N ALA A 703 40.48 -12.56 -25.59
CA ALA A 703 40.07 -13.96 -25.42
C ALA A 703 39.42 -14.51 -26.68
N SER A 704 38.59 -13.74 -27.36
CA SER A 704 37.95 -14.11 -28.63
C SER A 704 38.95 -14.30 -29.76
N GLN A 705 40.02 -13.47 -29.81
CA GLN A 705 41.12 -13.66 -30.74
C GLN A 705 41.90 -14.97 -30.50
N GLN A 706 42.15 -15.30 -29.24
CA GLN A 706 42.81 -16.58 -28.91
C GLN A 706 41.92 -17.78 -29.29
N LEU A 707 40.63 -17.70 -29.00
CA LEU A 707 39.67 -18.74 -29.35
C LEU A 707 39.59 -18.93 -30.88
N MET A 708 39.59 -17.84 -31.62
CA MET A 708 39.56 -17.83 -33.10
C MET A 708 40.78 -18.51 -33.71
N THR A 709 41.95 -18.32 -33.09
CA THR A 709 43.19 -19.00 -33.56
C THR A 709 43.16 -20.51 -33.35
N ILE A 710 42.58 -20.93 -32.24
CA ILE A 710 42.39 -22.36 -31.91
C ILE A 710 41.34 -22.99 -32.83
N HIS A 711 40.18 -22.35 -33.00
CA HIS A 711 39.12 -22.86 -33.90
C HIS A 711 39.55 -22.93 -35.36
N LYS A 712 40.38 -21.98 -35.83
CA LYS A 712 41.02 -22.07 -37.13
C LYS A 712 41.96 -23.26 -37.26
N GLY A 713 42.70 -23.61 -36.20
CA GLY A 713 43.55 -24.78 -36.18
C GLY A 713 42.73 -26.09 -36.22
N GLN A 714 41.65 -26.15 -35.46
CA GLN A 714 40.75 -27.30 -35.44
C GLN A 714 39.92 -27.44 -36.74
N ALA A 715 39.42 -26.33 -37.29
CA ALA A 715 38.70 -26.33 -38.59
C ALA A 715 39.58 -26.78 -39.73
N ALA A 716 40.89 -26.39 -39.74
CA ALA A 716 41.86 -26.85 -40.74
C ALA A 716 42.14 -28.35 -40.65
N GLN A 717 42.08 -28.93 -39.43
CA GLN A 717 42.18 -30.38 -39.23
C GLN A 717 40.90 -31.15 -39.62
N GLN A 718 39.71 -30.55 -39.38
CA GLN A 718 38.45 -31.17 -39.75
C GLN A 718 38.12 -31.02 -41.23
N GLN A 719 38.55 -29.98 -41.92
CA GLN A 719 38.42 -29.85 -43.38
C GLN A 719 39.23 -30.92 -44.15
N ALA A 720 40.25 -31.46 -43.53
CA ALA A 720 40.97 -32.62 -44.09
C ALA A 720 40.17 -33.94 -43.93
N GLN A 721 39.17 -34.01 -43.08
CA GLN A 721 38.39 -35.25 -42.83
C GLN A 721 36.93 -35.17 -43.30
N GLN A 722 36.34 -34.01 -43.60
CA GLN A 722 34.94 -33.87 -43.98
C GLN A 722 34.74 -33.14 -45.31
N GLN A 723 35.14 -33.78 -46.38
CA GLN A 723 34.61 -33.48 -47.75
C GLN A 723 33.24 -34.17 -47.94
N MET A 724 32.28 -33.98 -47.06
CA MET A 724 30.88 -34.31 -47.30
C MET A 724 29.99 -33.18 -46.79
N GLN A 725 29.38 -32.56 -47.75
CA GLN A 725 28.46 -31.44 -47.70
C GLN A 725 27.36 -31.55 -46.65
N ASP A 726 27.36 -30.59 -45.69
CA ASP A 726 26.17 -30.32 -44.94
C ASP A 726 25.81 -28.84 -45.12
N PRO A 727 24.69 -28.48 -45.79
CA PRO A 727 24.31 -27.11 -46.13
C PRO A 727 24.12 -26.22 -44.92
N ILE A 728 23.80 -26.81 -43.75
CA ILE A 728 23.55 -26.15 -42.49
C ILE A 728 24.86 -25.57 -41.91
N ILE A 729 25.93 -26.31 -41.98
CA ILE A 729 27.26 -25.92 -41.54
C ILE A 729 27.82 -24.81 -42.41
N GLN A 730 27.52 -24.83 -43.70
CA GLN A 730 27.96 -23.76 -44.62
C GLN A 730 27.25 -22.40 -44.30
N MET A 731 25.96 -22.44 -43.93
CA MET A 731 25.24 -21.22 -43.57
C MET A 731 25.75 -20.65 -42.21
N GLN A 732 26.01 -21.51 -41.23
CA GLN A 732 26.61 -21.10 -39.98
C GLN A 732 28.05 -20.58 -40.15
N GLN A 733 28.84 -21.17 -41.02
CA GLN A 733 30.17 -20.66 -41.33
C GLN A 733 30.14 -19.30 -42.05
N GLN A 734 29.16 -19.07 -42.93
CA GLN A 734 28.96 -17.76 -43.55
C GLN A 734 28.57 -16.69 -42.54
N GLU A 735 27.69 -17.01 -41.58
CA GLU A 735 27.28 -16.04 -40.57
C GLU A 735 28.41 -15.72 -39.58
N LEU A 736 29.19 -16.73 -39.18
CA LEU A 736 30.41 -16.57 -38.39
C LEU A 736 31.51 -15.80 -39.17
N GLN A 737 31.63 -16.05 -40.47
CA GLN A 737 32.57 -15.30 -41.30
C GLN A 737 32.18 -13.82 -41.45
N ILE A 738 30.89 -13.53 -41.56
CA ILE A 738 30.40 -12.14 -41.64
C ILE A 738 30.68 -11.40 -40.33
N LYS A 739 30.38 -12.05 -39.17
CA LYS A 739 30.68 -11.49 -37.84
C LYS A 739 32.20 -11.37 -37.59
N ALA A 740 32.99 -12.32 -38.09
CA ALA A 740 34.45 -12.28 -38.03
C ALA A 740 35.05 -11.20 -38.96
N GLN A 741 34.45 -10.96 -40.15
CA GLN A 741 34.84 -9.88 -41.01
C GLN A 741 34.51 -8.50 -40.39
N GLU A 742 33.39 -8.33 -39.74
CA GLU A 742 33.09 -7.09 -39.00
C GLU A 742 34.07 -6.85 -37.84
N ALA A 743 34.45 -7.91 -37.12
CA ALA A 743 35.47 -7.83 -36.08
C ALA A 743 36.88 -7.53 -36.63
N GLN A 744 37.24 -8.13 -37.81
CA GLN A 744 38.51 -7.83 -38.51
C GLN A 744 38.56 -6.41 -39.06
N ILE A 745 37.46 -5.88 -39.60
CA ILE A 745 37.37 -4.51 -40.07
C ILE A 745 37.59 -3.52 -38.91
N LYS A 746 37.01 -3.82 -37.75
CA LYS A 746 37.25 -3.03 -36.52
C LYS A 746 38.68 -3.17 -36.03
N ALA A 747 39.28 -4.36 -36.07
CA ALA A 747 40.65 -4.59 -35.65
C ALA A 747 41.67 -3.99 -36.65
N GLN A 748 41.40 -4.06 -37.94
CA GLN A 748 42.23 -3.41 -38.97
C GLN A 748 42.21 -1.87 -38.85
N LYS A 749 41.06 -1.31 -38.48
CA LYS A 749 40.96 0.14 -38.24
C LYS A 749 41.82 0.57 -37.05
N VAL A 750 41.80 -0.22 -35.96
CA VAL A 750 42.65 0.03 -34.78
C VAL A 750 44.12 -0.23 -35.07
N GLN A 751 44.47 -1.27 -35.85
CA GLN A 751 45.86 -1.50 -36.30
C GLN A 751 46.33 -0.46 -37.28
N GLY A 752 45.46 0.03 -38.15
CA GLY A 752 45.78 1.16 -39.06
C GLY A 752 46.15 2.44 -38.30
N ASP A 753 45.34 2.76 -37.28
CA ASP A 753 45.59 3.92 -36.41
C ASP A 753 46.87 3.75 -35.55
N LEU A 754 47.19 2.50 -35.12
CA LEU A 754 48.45 2.19 -34.42
C LEU A 754 49.66 2.22 -35.35
N ALA A 755 49.53 1.72 -36.61
CA ALA A 755 50.60 1.74 -37.58
C ALA A 755 50.94 3.19 -38.04
N ILE A 756 49.90 4.01 -38.18
CA ILE A 756 50.12 5.46 -38.47
C ILE A 756 50.86 6.13 -37.32
N LYS A 757 50.49 5.86 -36.06
CA LYS A 757 51.20 6.37 -34.87
C LYS A 757 52.62 5.83 -34.75
N GLN A 758 52.87 4.56 -35.08
CA GLN A 758 54.22 4.00 -35.09
C GLN A 758 55.07 4.53 -36.23
N ALA A 759 54.50 4.78 -37.41
CA ALA A 759 55.20 5.43 -38.50
C ALA A 759 55.58 6.88 -38.18
N GLU A 760 54.64 7.61 -37.53
CA GLU A 760 54.96 8.98 -37.04
C GLU A 760 56.06 8.98 -35.98
N LEU A 761 56.12 7.98 -35.09
CA LEU A 761 57.17 7.83 -34.08
C LEU A 761 58.52 7.43 -34.69
N GLN A 762 58.50 6.59 -35.74
CA GLN A 762 59.75 6.22 -36.48
C GLN A 762 60.31 7.36 -37.31
N LEU A 763 59.44 8.17 -37.93
CA LEU A 763 59.86 9.39 -38.63
C LEU A 763 60.49 10.39 -37.63
N LYS A 764 59.89 10.56 -36.47
CA LYS A 764 60.47 11.42 -35.40
C LYS A 764 61.78 10.90 -34.86
N ALA A 765 61.98 9.57 -34.81
CA ALA A 765 63.23 8.95 -34.37
C ALA A 765 64.37 9.05 -35.41
N GLN A 766 64.04 9.05 -36.71
CA GLN A 766 65.06 9.27 -37.80
C GLN A 766 65.52 10.74 -37.92
N GLU A 767 64.67 11.68 -37.57
CA GLU A 767 64.99 13.09 -37.58
C GLU A 767 65.85 13.49 -36.36
N ALA A 768 65.81 12.76 -35.27
CA ALA A 768 66.58 13.02 -34.03
C ALA A 768 68.08 12.61 -34.14
N GLY A 769 68.50 12.00 -35.24
CA GLY A 769 69.91 11.52 -35.45
C GLY A 769 70.86 12.53 -36.07
N LYS A 770 70.48 13.78 -36.30
CA LYS A 770 71.40 14.83 -36.79
C LYS A 770 71.48 15.97 -35.78
N GLN A 771 72.64 16.17 -35.23
CA GLN A 771 73.07 17.26 -34.35
C GLN A 771 72.48 18.60 -34.79
N GLU A 772 71.61 19.18 -34.01
CA GLU A 772 71.27 20.59 -34.01
C GLU A 772 71.10 21.13 -32.60
N ASP A 773 71.53 22.38 -32.42
CA ASP A 773 71.55 23.12 -31.17
C ASP A 773 70.31 23.07 -30.32
N PRO A 774 70.37 22.94 -28.99
CA PRO A 774 69.21 22.87 -28.08
C PRO A 774 68.23 24.06 -28.14
N ALA A 775 68.74 25.22 -28.56
CA ALA A 775 67.91 26.41 -28.70
C ALA A 775 67.01 26.40 -29.96
N MET A 776 67.53 25.79 -31.05
CA MET A 776 66.69 25.59 -32.26
C MET A 776 65.64 24.52 -32.08
N LEU A 777 65.88 23.47 -31.30
CA LEU A 777 64.94 22.42 -31.02
C LEU A 777 63.77 22.95 -30.18
N ALA A 778 64.02 23.79 -29.20
CA ALA A 778 63.00 24.46 -28.40
C ALA A 778 62.09 25.37 -29.21
N GLN A 779 62.72 26.14 -30.18
CA GLN A 779 61.95 27.01 -31.03
C GLN A 779 61.10 26.29 -32.08
N ARG A 780 61.60 25.14 -32.57
CA ARG A 780 60.85 24.25 -33.49
C ARG A 780 59.67 23.56 -32.73
N HIS A 781 59.93 23.13 -31.52
CA HIS A 781 58.85 22.52 -30.67
C HIS A 781 57.78 23.54 -30.33
N GLN A 782 58.14 24.78 -30.07
CA GLN A 782 57.20 25.86 -29.84
C GLN A 782 56.43 26.24 -31.10
N GLN A 783 57.02 26.18 -32.31
CA GLN A 783 56.32 26.37 -33.57
C GLN A 783 55.38 25.21 -33.90
N GLU A 784 55.76 23.95 -33.62
CA GLU A 784 54.90 22.79 -33.79
C GLU A 784 53.73 22.81 -32.84
N MET A 785 53.92 23.18 -31.59
CA MET A 785 52.83 23.35 -30.62
C MET A 785 51.88 24.47 -31.04
N MET A 786 52.35 25.58 -31.54
CA MET A 786 51.46 26.65 -32.06
C MET A 786 50.79 26.22 -33.34
N ALA A 787 51.40 25.43 -34.21
CA ALA A 787 50.76 24.89 -35.40
C ALA A 787 49.65 23.87 -35.04
N MET A 788 49.90 23.00 -34.03
CA MET A 788 48.87 22.11 -33.51
C MET A 788 47.71 22.86 -32.88
N GLN A 789 47.99 23.87 -32.06
CA GLN A 789 46.94 24.70 -31.46
C GLN A 789 46.10 25.38 -32.56
N ARG A 790 46.74 25.97 -33.55
CA ARG A 790 45.99 26.58 -34.70
C ARG A 790 45.15 25.56 -35.47
N LYS A 791 45.64 24.33 -35.64
CA LYS A 791 44.91 23.28 -36.31
C LYS A 791 43.73 22.84 -35.47
N HIS A 792 43.93 22.68 -34.18
CA HIS A 792 42.86 22.35 -33.25
C HIS A 792 41.80 23.46 -33.15
N GLU A 793 42.24 24.75 -33.13
CA GLU A 793 41.31 25.89 -33.18
C GLU A 793 40.53 25.93 -34.50
N GLN A 794 41.16 25.63 -35.61
CA GLN A 794 40.47 25.57 -36.91
C GLN A 794 39.47 24.41 -36.99
N GLU A 795 39.82 23.23 -36.44
CA GLU A 795 38.90 22.09 -36.35
C GLU A 795 37.72 22.37 -35.39
N MET A 796 37.98 23.02 -34.27
CA MET A 796 36.94 23.44 -33.34
C MET A 796 36.05 24.56 -33.92
N ALA A 797 36.60 25.47 -34.69
CA ALA A 797 35.87 26.50 -35.40
C ALA A 797 34.97 25.90 -36.49
N ALA A 798 35.51 24.93 -37.26
CA ALA A 798 34.76 24.21 -38.27
C ALA A 798 33.64 23.34 -37.68
N ALA A 799 33.89 22.70 -36.50
CA ALA A 799 32.89 21.95 -35.79
C ALA A 799 31.77 22.86 -35.24
N ARG A 800 32.15 24.04 -34.72
CA ARG A 800 31.16 25.05 -34.28
C ARG A 800 30.34 25.60 -35.47
N GLN A 801 30.96 25.82 -36.62
CA GLN A 801 30.21 26.21 -37.84
C GLN A 801 29.26 25.14 -38.32
N ARG A 802 29.64 23.85 -38.27
CA ARG A 802 28.73 22.75 -38.59
C ARG A 802 27.57 22.66 -37.61
N MET A 803 27.84 22.76 -36.31
CA MET A 803 26.77 22.78 -35.30
C MET A 803 25.82 23.97 -35.45
N THR A 804 26.33 25.17 -35.78
CA THR A 804 25.48 26.33 -36.04
C THR A 804 24.66 26.18 -37.33
N MET A 805 25.22 25.59 -38.37
CA MET A 805 24.48 25.28 -39.60
C MET A 805 23.40 24.22 -39.36
N GLU A 806 23.72 23.17 -38.63
CA GLU A 806 22.73 22.15 -38.25
C GLU A 806 21.62 22.71 -37.36
N ALA A 807 21.98 23.56 -36.38
CA ALA A 807 21.00 24.25 -35.55
C ALA A 807 20.11 25.21 -36.35
N GLN A 808 20.67 25.95 -37.35
CA GLN A 808 19.88 26.80 -38.23
C GLN A 808 18.98 25.96 -39.17
N GLN A 809 19.47 24.86 -39.68
CA GLN A 809 18.68 23.93 -40.49
C GLN A 809 17.55 23.30 -39.66
N HIS A 810 17.84 22.91 -38.44
CA HIS A 810 16.84 22.41 -37.52
C HIS A 810 15.79 23.47 -37.19
N GLN A 811 16.19 24.70 -36.95
CA GLN A 811 15.32 25.83 -36.69
C GLN A 811 14.43 26.18 -37.93
N GLN A 812 15.00 26.12 -39.15
CA GLN A 812 14.21 26.28 -40.38
C GLN A 812 13.21 25.13 -40.55
N ASN A 813 13.61 23.89 -40.29
CA ASN A 813 12.73 22.73 -40.38
C ASN A 813 11.61 22.76 -39.33
N MET A 814 11.91 23.27 -38.13
CA MET A 814 10.87 23.49 -37.09
C MET A 814 9.91 24.61 -37.50
N TYR A 815 10.40 25.68 -38.13
CA TYR A 815 9.59 26.79 -38.58
C TYR A 815 8.65 26.38 -39.72
N THR A 816 9.14 25.62 -40.71
CA THR A 816 8.33 25.06 -41.80
C THR A 816 7.30 24.06 -41.27
N LYS A 817 7.69 23.20 -40.36
CA LYS A 817 6.76 22.24 -39.71
C LYS A 817 5.67 22.93 -38.86
N SER A 818 6.03 24.04 -38.20
CA SER A 818 5.09 24.89 -37.48
C SER A 818 4.11 25.58 -38.41
N GLN A 819 4.58 26.09 -39.58
CA GLN A 819 3.71 26.67 -40.60
C GLN A 819 2.77 25.63 -41.23
N GLU A 820 3.25 24.42 -41.51
CA GLU A 820 2.41 23.33 -41.99
C GLU A 820 1.37 22.90 -40.97
N GLN A 821 1.74 22.87 -39.70
CA GLN A 821 0.76 22.62 -38.62
C GLN A 821 -0.29 23.73 -38.49
N GLN A 822 0.11 25.00 -38.62
CA GLN A 822 -0.84 26.11 -38.58
C GLN A 822 -1.75 26.12 -39.81
N LEU A 823 -1.23 25.82 -40.99
CA LEU A 823 -2.03 25.64 -42.21
C LEU A 823 -3.01 24.45 -42.06
N GLY A 824 -2.54 23.33 -41.45
CA GLY A 824 -3.37 22.16 -41.19
C GLY A 824 -4.49 22.46 -40.17
N LEU A 825 -4.20 23.26 -39.16
CA LEU A 825 -5.21 23.69 -38.15
C LEU A 825 -6.24 24.66 -38.76
N THR A 826 -5.81 25.60 -39.60
CA THR A 826 -6.71 26.51 -40.31
C THR A 826 -7.59 25.79 -41.35
N TYR A 827 -7.07 24.75 -42.02
CA TYR A 827 -7.89 23.90 -42.88
C TYR A 827 -8.90 23.10 -42.12
N LYS A 828 -8.52 22.49 -41.00
CA LYS A 828 -9.46 21.77 -40.09
C LYS A 828 -10.51 22.68 -39.44
N GLN A 829 -10.13 23.91 -39.09
CA GLN A 829 -11.08 24.90 -38.58
C GLN A 829 -12.10 25.32 -39.68
N LYS A 830 -11.64 25.55 -40.92
CA LYS A 830 -12.56 25.86 -42.04
C LYS A 830 -13.50 24.68 -42.34
N GLU A 831 -12.97 23.46 -42.33
CA GLU A 831 -13.82 22.26 -42.54
C GLU A 831 -14.82 22.05 -41.40
N HIS A 832 -14.42 22.33 -40.16
CA HIS A 832 -15.32 22.27 -39.00
C HIS A 832 -16.39 23.35 -39.07
N GLN A 833 -16.03 24.56 -39.52
CA GLN A 833 -16.96 25.67 -39.71
C GLN A 833 -17.96 25.35 -40.83
N GLN A 834 -17.51 24.77 -41.93
CA GLN A 834 -18.42 24.32 -43.01
C GLN A 834 -19.38 23.21 -42.58
N LYS A 835 -18.89 22.25 -41.77
CA LYS A 835 -19.78 21.21 -41.17
C LYS A 835 -20.77 21.79 -40.20
N LEU A 836 -20.41 22.79 -39.42
CA LEU A 836 -21.33 23.51 -38.51
C LEU A 836 -22.39 24.33 -39.28
N ASP A 837 -21.98 25.00 -40.37
CA ASP A 837 -22.92 25.76 -41.19
C ASP A 837 -23.88 24.82 -41.96
N GLN A 838 -23.43 23.66 -42.42
CA GLN A 838 -24.29 22.62 -42.98
C GLN A 838 -25.28 22.07 -41.93
N GLN A 839 -24.79 21.83 -40.71
CA GLN A 839 -25.70 21.39 -39.62
C GLN A 839 -26.71 22.46 -39.25
N ARG A 840 -26.34 23.74 -39.22
CA ARG A 840 -27.27 24.85 -39.01
C ARG A 840 -28.28 24.99 -40.15
N ALA A 841 -27.86 24.81 -41.40
CA ALA A 841 -28.77 24.84 -42.53
C ALA A 841 -29.76 23.68 -42.51
N LEU A 842 -29.32 22.46 -42.13
CA LEU A 842 -30.17 21.28 -41.93
C LEU A 842 -31.15 21.45 -40.76
N ALA A 843 -30.68 22.05 -39.68
CA ALA A 843 -31.54 22.34 -38.53
C ALA A 843 -32.61 23.40 -38.88
N ALA A 844 -32.24 24.45 -39.62
CA ALA A 844 -33.16 25.46 -40.11
C ALA A 844 -34.20 24.90 -41.07
N ALA A 845 -33.79 24.01 -42.01
CA ALA A 845 -34.71 23.33 -42.92
C ALA A 845 -35.66 22.39 -42.16
N LYS A 846 -35.21 21.74 -41.10
CA LYS A 846 -36.02 20.89 -40.23
C LYS A 846 -37.05 21.68 -39.43
N ILE A 847 -36.68 22.88 -38.97
CA ILE A 847 -37.60 23.81 -38.27
C ILE A 847 -38.64 24.37 -39.24
N GLU A 848 -38.28 24.62 -40.48
CA GLU A 848 -39.20 25.11 -41.51
C GLU A 848 -40.17 24.00 -41.96
N GLN A 849 -39.70 22.75 -42.04
CA GLN A 849 -40.59 21.56 -42.24
C GLN A 849 -41.56 21.36 -41.07
N MET A 850 -41.13 21.56 -39.83
CA MET A 850 -42.02 21.47 -38.64
C MET A 850 -43.03 22.61 -38.58
N LYS A 851 -42.71 23.80 -39.08
CA LYS A 851 -43.66 24.92 -39.18
C LYS A 851 -44.75 24.73 -40.25
N ASN A 852 -44.45 23.94 -41.26
CA ASN A 852 -45.38 23.69 -42.40
C ASN A 852 -46.18 22.38 -42.25
N GLN A 853 -46.10 21.68 -41.12
CA GLN A 853 -47.01 20.54 -40.87
C GLN A 853 -48.37 21.06 -40.38
N PRO A 854 -49.48 20.64 -40.98
CA PRO A 854 -50.80 21.03 -40.52
C PRO A 854 -51.08 20.44 -39.12
N LYS A 855 -51.54 21.29 -38.21
CA LYS A 855 -51.95 20.90 -36.86
C LYS A 855 -52.94 19.75 -36.92
N PRO A 856 -52.78 18.68 -36.14
CA PRO A 856 -53.81 17.63 -36.09
C PRO A 856 -55.08 18.19 -35.50
N THR A 857 -56.15 18.06 -36.23
CA THR A 857 -57.55 18.39 -35.84
C THR A 857 -57.96 17.47 -34.70
N ALA A 858 -58.30 18.05 -33.56
CA ALA A 858 -58.91 17.36 -32.41
C ALA A 858 -60.21 16.62 -32.82
N LYS A 859 -60.22 15.32 -32.64
CA LYS A 859 -61.49 14.52 -32.72
C LYS A 859 -62.37 14.83 -31.50
N PRO A 860 -63.64 15.03 -31.65
CA PRO A 860 -64.54 15.26 -30.56
C PRO A 860 -64.77 13.98 -29.76
N SER A 861 -64.75 14.09 -28.43
CA SER A 861 -65.03 13.04 -27.47
C SER A 861 -66.51 12.67 -27.55
N GLY A 862 -66.82 11.52 -28.11
CA GLY A 862 -68.14 10.90 -28.03
C GLY A 862 -68.39 10.36 -26.61
N ARG A 863 -69.41 10.90 -25.98
CA ARG A 863 -70.06 10.39 -24.79
C ARG A 863 -70.88 9.13 -25.17
N LYS A 864 -70.67 8.04 -24.48
CA LYS A 864 -71.61 6.95 -24.15
C LYS A 864 -71.18 6.47 -22.80
N GLY A 865 -71.94 6.49 -21.71
CA GLY A 865 -73.38 6.09 -21.51
C GLY A 865 -73.41 4.56 -21.46
N ASP A 866 -73.09 3.94 -20.40
CA ASP A 866 -73.89 3.07 -19.48
C ASP A 866 -72.94 2.64 -18.32
#